data_72c97f6cc4abb08d6d46fd3c237c3528
#
_entry.id   72c97f6cc4abb08d6d46fd3c237c3528
#
_cell.length_a   1.000
_cell.length_b   1.000
_cell.length_c   1.000
_cell.angle_alpha   90.00
_cell.angle_beta   90.00
_cell.angle_gamma   90.00
#
_symmetry.space_group_name_H-M   'P 1'
#
loop_
_entity.id
_entity.type
_entity.pdbx_description
1 polymer ?
#
loop_
_entity_poly.entity_id
_entity_poly.type
_entity_poly.pdbx_seq_one_letter_code
_entity_poly.pdbx_strand_id
1 'polypeptide(L)'
;MNFEPSAEQTLFLETFRRFLDEKSSLSRVRAASASGFDDELWRGLAEMGMFGLRVEEKNGGLDLGLFDAALLMEEAGRALATGPLAEAVVTARLLASFGEEKLLRTVLEGESAVTLAFHDVANDPVQWIAGGAAACAVIVLERETVFLVDLGQKRRVPEENLASASLAELDLRSFPRRPLGHGPAAVSAFLAAVEEWKILTSAMLCGLSREALRLASAYACERVQFGQPIAAFQAVAHPLVDCLRSIDAGQLLVWKAIRDIADGDPHAGAAISIALWWNARAAASTATQALHSFGGYGLTTEYDIHLYNVRAKAAALVLGDPQQLIFEAGRRIYGHERPPLPEAGEVCIDFDLGDEARGIAAEIDALFQNDVTSEMRDQFHYSWEGHVPAVHRLLGQRRLLFPGLPPALGGREAGSYAAIAATERLERNGYTTMATGVAAMVAMIVDRFGSEAVRGEVLPRVISGEAACCLGYSEPGSGSDVFAANCRAFREEDGWRISGTKMFTSGAEVSDYVLMLCRTNTDAPKHKGLTMFLVPLTRAGITIQAVRTFQDERTNITFYDDVRISDDWRLGDVDGGVRAMAAALELEQGYSVAGPHERLVEAAEELARSIRAGGGLLIDTDDAQARLVRARARVWAAHMMQYRAAWSQTHSRPDGALSSMSKLFSSESFQESAHDLMDLTAPLSLSKRPGPAGLVNQCYRHAHGTTVYGGTSEIHRSIIGERALGLPRSRA
;
A
#
# COMPACT_ATOMS: atom_id res chain seq x y z
N MET A 1 -16.04 0.05 -6.15
CA MET A 1 -14.67 -0.36 -5.75
C MET A 1 -14.57 -1.88 -5.81
N ASN A 2 -13.52 -2.41 -6.44
CA ASN A 2 -13.24 -3.85 -6.54
C ASN A 2 -11.73 -4.14 -6.49
N PHE A 3 -11.31 -5.03 -5.60
CA PHE A 3 -9.93 -5.47 -5.42
C PHE A 3 -9.74 -6.97 -5.69
N GLU A 4 -10.64 -7.59 -6.42
CA GLU A 4 -10.54 -9.01 -6.79
C GLU A 4 -10.67 -9.20 -8.30
N PRO A 5 -9.96 -10.20 -8.84
CA PRO A 5 -10.25 -10.71 -10.17
C PRO A 5 -11.69 -11.22 -10.27
N SER A 6 -12.26 -11.24 -11.47
CA SER A 6 -13.55 -11.85 -11.73
C SER A 6 -13.53 -13.36 -11.47
N ALA A 7 -14.70 -13.98 -11.36
CA ALA A 7 -14.79 -15.44 -11.21
C ALA A 7 -14.18 -16.18 -12.41
N GLU A 8 -14.33 -15.63 -13.62
CA GLU A 8 -13.75 -16.17 -14.85
C GLU A 8 -12.22 -16.05 -14.84
N GLN A 9 -11.70 -14.89 -14.48
CA GLN A 9 -10.25 -14.68 -14.31
C GLN A 9 -9.66 -15.62 -13.26
N THR A 10 -10.36 -15.82 -12.14
CA THR A 10 -9.93 -16.74 -11.09
C THR A 10 -9.82 -18.18 -11.60
N LEU A 11 -10.81 -18.67 -12.35
CA LEU A 11 -10.79 -20.01 -12.94
C LEU A 11 -9.65 -20.17 -13.96
N PHE A 12 -9.44 -19.14 -14.76
CA PHE A 12 -8.34 -19.10 -15.74
C PHE A 12 -6.97 -19.15 -15.05
N LEU A 13 -6.79 -18.35 -13.99
CA LEU A 13 -5.60 -18.35 -13.14
C LEU A 13 -5.33 -19.71 -12.49
N GLU A 14 -6.35 -20.37 -11.94
CA GLU A 14 -6.22 -21.71 -11.35
C GLU A 14 -5.75 -22.74 -12.36
N THR A 15 -6.25 -22.65 -13.59
CA THR A 15 -5.86 -23.56 -14.69
C THR A 15 -4.40 -23.32 -15.08
N PHE A 16 -4.01 -22.05 -15.23
CA PHE A 16 -2.64 -21.66 -15.56
C PHE A 16 -1.65 -22.01 -14.46
N ARG A 17 -2.03 -21.78 -13.19
CA ARG A 17 -1.25 -22.17 -12.00
C ARG A 17 -0.97 -23.67 -11.99
N ARG A 18 -1.99 -24.50 -12.20
CA ARG A 18 -1.84 -25.96 -12.26
C ARG A 18 -0.89 -26.40 -13.36
N PHE A 19 -1.00 -25.80 -14.55
CA PHE A 19 -0.08 -26.03 -15.64
C PHE A 19 1.36 -25.68 -15.25
N LEU A 20 1.59 -24.51 -14.67
CA LEU A 20 2.93 -24.09 -14.24
C LEU A 20 3.50 -24.95 -13.12
N ASP A 21 2.69 -25.39 -12.16
CA ASP A 21 3.14 -26.26 -11.08
C ASP A 21 3.62 -27.63 -11.64
N GLU A 22 3.00 -28.11 -12.72
CA GLU A 22 3.42 -29.33 -13.41
C GLU A 22 4.64 -29.11 -14.32
N LYS A 23 4.65 -28.02 -15.12
CA LYS A 23 5.59 -27.82 -16.22
C LYS A 23 6.76 -26.88 -15.91
N SER A 24 6.73 -26.12 -14.81
CA SER A 24 7.79 -25.22 -14.38
C SER A 24 8.32 -25.53 -13.00
N SER A 25 8.58 -26.83 -12.73
CA SER A 25 9.20 -27.22 -11.46
C SER A 25 10.61 -26.64 -11.31
N LEU A 26 11.07 -26.40 -10.08
CA LEU A 26 12.41 -25.85 -9.82
C LEU A 26 13.55 -26.72 -10.39
N SER A 27 13.35 -28.03 -10.52
CA SER A 27 14.29 -28.92 -11.22
C SER A 27 14.39 -28.60 -12.72
N ARG A 28 13.27 -28.27 -13.37
CA ARG A 28 13.28 -27.84 -14.78
C ARG A 28 13.91 -26.45 -14.94
N VAL A 29 13.63 -25.53 -14.02
CA VAL A 29 14.29 -24.22 -13.98
C VAL A 29 15.81 -24.38 -13.91
N ARG A 30 16.30 -25.28 -13.07
CA ARG A 30 17.74 -25.62 -12.99
C ARG A 30 18.27 -26.23 -14.29
N ALA A 31 17.54 -27.16 -14.88
CA ALA A 31 17.94 -27.81 -16.14
C ALA A 31 18.03 -26.83 -17.31
N ALA A 32 17.15 -25.83 -17.32
CA ALA A 32 17.14 -24.79 -18.35
C ALA A 32 18.20 -23.69 -18.14
N SER A 33 18.95 -23.69 -17.04
CA SER A 33 19.87 -22.59 -16.68
C SER A 33 21.02 -22.39 -17.70
N ALA A 34 21.44 -23.44 -18.40
CA ALA A 34 22.49 -23.33 -19.42
C ALA A 34 22.04 -22.59 -20.69
N SER A 35 20.76 -22.67 -21.06
CA SER A 35 20.19 -22.03 -22.25
C SER A 35 19.35 -20.79 -21.94
N GLY A 36 18.88 -20.67 -20.71
CA GLY A 36 17.90 -19.66 -20.31
C GLY A 36 16.55 -19.81 -21.02
N PHE A 37 16.26 -21.02 -21.58
CA PHE A 37 15.07 -21.30 -22.34
C PHE A 37 14.65 -22.76 -22.17
N ASP A 38 13.36 -22.99 -21.93
CA ASP A 38 12.77 -24.33 -21.82
C ASP A 38 11.78 -24.56 -22.97
N ASP A 39 12.16 -25.37 -23.93
CA ASP A 39 11.38 -25.64 -25.15
C ASP A 39 10.03 -26.30 -24.90
N GLU A 40 9.93 -27.21 -23.92
CA GLU A 40 8.68 -27.90 -23.63
C GLU A 40 7.71 -26.93 -22.89
N LEU A 41 8.25 -26.18 -21.95
CA LEU A 41 7.46 -25.15 -21.28
C LEU A 41 6.96 -24.09 -22.27
N TRP A 42 7.82 -23.65 -23.20
CA TRP A 42 7.49 -22.65 -24.20
C TRP A 42 6.33 -23.08 -25.11
N ARG A 43 6.37 -24.32 -25.62
CA ARG A 43 5.27 -24.87 -26.43
C ARG A 43 4.01 -25.04 -25.62
N GLY A 44 4.11 -25.56 -24.39
CA GLY A 44 2.96 -25.69 -23.53
C GLY A 44 2.31 -24.35 -23.17
N LEU A 45 3.11 -23.28 -22.99
CA LEU A 45 2.58 -21.92 -22.79
C LEU A 45 1.88 -21.41 -24.06
N ALA A 46 2.39 -21.71 -25.24
CA ALA A 46 1.71 -21.40 -26.50
C ALA A 46 0.37 -22.13 -26.64
N GLU A 47 0.32 -23.43 -26.30
CA GLU A 47 -0.92 -24.24 -26.30
C GLU A 47 -1.95 -23.67 -25.29
N MET A 48 -1.48 -23.05 -24.19
CA MET A 48 -2.32 -22.33 -23.22
C MET A 48 -2.73 -20.92 -23.69
N GLY A 49 -2.29 -20.48 -24.88
CA GLY A 49 -2.62 -19.19 -25.47
C GLY A 49 -1.82 -18.00 -24.91
N MET A 50 -0.75 -18.24 -24.12
CA MET A 50 0.02 -17.20 -23.43
C MET A 50 0.52 -16.08 -24.36
N PHE A 51 1.00 -16.40 -25.54
CA PHE A 51 1.56 -15.40 -26.44
C PHE A 51 0.49 -14.63 -27.23
N GLY A 52 -0.73 -15.17 -27.29
CA GLY A 52 -1.88 -14.55 -27.95
C GLY A 52 -2.80 -13.77 -27.01
N LEU A 53 -2.49 -13.66 -25.72
CA LEU A 53 -3.36 -13.03 -24.71
C LEU A 53 -3.88 -11.65 -25.16
N ARG A 54 -2.98 -10.81 -25.65
CA ARG A 54 -3.22 -9.41 -26.02
C ARG A 54 -3.41 -9.21 -27.55
N VAL A 55 -3.49 -10.27 -28.30
CA VAL A 55 -3.73 -10.25 -29.75
C VAL A 55 -5.22 -10.40 -30.01
N GLU A 56 -5.78 -9.57 -30.91
CA GLU A 56 -7.19 -9.63 -31.31
C GLU A 56 -7.55 -11.02 -31.90
N GLU A 57 -8.79 -11.49 -31.68
CA GLU A 57 -9.27 -12.78 -32.17
C GLU A 57 -9.12 -12.93 -33.71
N LYS A 58 -9.37 -11.84 -34.45
CA LYS A 58 -9.22 -11.87 -35.94
C LYS A 58 -7.82 -12.22 -36.39
N ASN A 59 -6.80 -12.03 -35.54
CA ASN A 59 -5.39 -12.34 -35.78
C ASN A 59 -4.96 -13.65 -35.08
N GLY A 60 -5.91 -14.43 -34.53
CA GLY A 60 -5.66 -15.72 -33.90
C GLY A 60 -5.31 -15.63 -32.40
N GLY A 61 -5.55 -14.49 -31.76
CA GLY A 61 -5.34 -14.27 -30.32
C GLY A 61 -6.58 -14.48 -29.48
N LEU A 62 -6.50 -14.07 -28.19
CA LEU A 62 -7.57 -14.21 -27.18
C LEU A 62 -8.26 -12.87 -26.84
N ASP A 63 -7.74 -11.75 -27.32
CA ASP A 63 -8.25 -10.40 -27.11
C ASP A 63 -8.51 -10.02 -25.63
N LEU A 64 -7.68 -10.53 -24.70
CA LEU A 64 -7.81 -10.30 -23.27
C LEU A 64 -7.25 -8.94 -22.85
N GLY A 65 -7.71 -8.45 -21.69
CA GLY A 65 -7.26 -7.19 -21.09
C GLY A 65 -5.82 -7.22 -20.58
N LEU A 66 -5.26 -6.04 -20.36
CA LEU A 66 -3.92 -5.90 -19.77
C LEU A 66 -3.89 -6.44 -18.34
N PHE A 67 -5.01 -6.34 -17.62
CA PHE A 67 -5.13 -6.90 -16.28
C PHE A 67 -5.02 -8.43 -16.29
N ASP A 68 -5.65 -9.12 -17.25
CA ASP A 68 -5.56 -10.57 -17.42
C ASP A 68 -4.10 -11.00 -17.68
N ALA A 69 -3.43 -10.31 -18.59
CA ALA A 69 -2.03 -10.58 -18.88
C ALA A 69 -1.12 -10.36 -17.67
N ALA A 70 -1.36 -9.30 -16.87
CA ALA A 70 -0.62 -9.03 -15.66
C ALA A 70 -0.81 -10.14 -14.60
N LEU A 71 -2.04 -10.63 -14.41
CA LEU A 71 -2.33 -11.72 -13.49
C LEU A 71 -1.59 -13.02 -13.88
N LEU A 72 -1.55 -13.34 -15.18
CA LEU A 72 -0.81 -14.52 -15.65
C LEU A 72 0.69 -14.35 -15.53
N MET A 73 1.20 -13.14 -15.74
CA MET A 73 2.62 -12.84 -15.53
C MET A 73 3.01 -12.93 -14.06
N GLU A 74 2.11 -12.59 -13.11
CA GLU A 74 2.33 -12.82 -11.69
C GLU A 74 2.52 -14.31 -11.39
N GLU A 75 1.67 -15.19 -11.95
CA GLU A 75 1.83 -16.65 -11.81
C GLU A 75 3.10 -17.18 -12.50
N ALA A 76 3.45 -16.66 -13.67
CA ALA A 76 4.69 -17.02 -14.35
C ALA A 76 5.93 -16.66 -13.51
N GLY A 77 5.91 -15.50 -12.85
CA GLY A 77 6.94 -15.08 -11.92
C GLY A 77 7.02 -15.96 -10.69
N ARG A 78 5.87 -16.33 -10.09
CA ARG A 78 5.77 -17.28 -8.96
C ARG A 78 6.49 -18.59 -9.28
N ALA A 79 6.24 -19.15 -10.47
CA ALA A 79 6.79 -20.44 -10.89
C ALA A 79 8.19 -20.34 -11.50
N LEU A 80 8.82 -19.16 -11.54
CA LEU A 80 10.08 -18.91 -12.27
C LEU A 80 10.05 -19.44 -13.70
N ALA A 81 8.94 -19.26 -14.42
CA ALA A 81 8.79 -19.72 -15.80
C ALA A 81 9.95 -19.19 -16.67
N THR A 82 10.62 -20.10 -17.38
CA THR A 82 11.89 -19.79 -18.03
C THR A 82 11.71 -19.51 -19.52
N GLY A 83 11.95 -18.27 -19.93
CA GLY A 83 11.84 -17.75 -21.28
C GLY A 83 11.54 -16.26 -21.29
N PRO A 84 11.62 -15.57 -22.44
CA PRO A 84 11.30 -14.15 -22.61
C PRO A 84 9.78 -13.93 -22.73
N LEU A 85 9.02 -14.17 -21.65
CA LEU A 85 7.55 -14.23 -21.69
C LEU A 85 6.93 -12.83 -21.92
N ALA A 86 7.36 -11.82 -21.18
CA ALA A 86 6.84 -10.46 -21.33
C ALA A 86 7.17 -9.93 -22.73
N GLU A 87 8.38 -10.18 -23.20
CA GLU A 87 8.83 -9.82 -24.54
C GLU A 87 7.95 -10.47 -25.62
N ALA A 88 7.66 -11.77 -25.49
CA ALA A 88 6.85 -12.49 -26.46
C ALA A 88 5.41 -11.99 -26.54
N VAL A 89 4.78 -11.69 -25.37
CA VAL A 89 3.42 -11.13 -25.32
C VAL A 89 3.34 -9.80 -26.05
N VAL A 90 4.26 -8.86 -25.74
CA VAL A 90 4.22 -7.53 -26.36
C VAL A 90 4.62 -7.54 -27.82
N THR A 91 5.57 -8.42 -28.23
CA THR A 91 5.97 -8.54 -29.65
C THR A 91 4.92 -9.21 -30.50
N ALA A 92 4.17 -10.19 -29.98
CA ALA A 92 3.04 -10.77 -30.69
C ALA A 92 1.99 -9.70 -31.05
N ARG A 93 1.69 -8.80 -30.10
CA ARG A 93 0.79 -7.68 -30.36
C ARG A 93 1.34 -6.70 -31.39
N LEU A 94 2.64 -6.39 -31.33
CA LEU A 94 3.30 -5.55 -32.34
C LEU A 94 3.26 -6.20 -33.74
N LEU A 95 3.56 -7.50 -33.85
CA LEU A 95 3.48 -8.22 -35.14
C LEU A 95 2.06 -8.16 -35.72
N ALA A 96 1.03 -8.33 -34.87
CA ALA A 96 -0.36 -8.19 -35.28
C ALA A 96 -0.66 -6.78 -35.81
N SER A 97 -0.22 -5.73 -35.10
CA SER A 97 -0.45 -4.33 -35.46
C SER A 97 0.25 -3.93 -36.78
N PHE A 98 1.37 -4.56 -37.11
CA PHE A 98 2.10 -4.33 -38.35
C PHE A 98 1.72 -5.31 -39.50
N GLY A 99 0.72 -6.20 -39.30
CA GLY A 99 0.25 -7.12 -40.30
C GLY A 99 1.21 -8.26 -40.61
N GLU A 100 2.07 -8.67 -39.70
CA GLU A 100 3.07 -9.70 -39.83
C GLU A 100 2.50 -11.11 -39.57
N GLU A 101 1.41 -11.46 -40.25
CA GLU A 101 0.60 -12.67 -40.03
C GLU A 101 1.38 -13.97 -39.96
N LYS A 102 2.36 -14.14 -40.89
CA LYS A 102 3.13 -15.40 -40.96
C LYS A 102 4.02 -15.59 -39.72
N LEU A 103 4.75 -14.57 -39.31
CA LEU A 103 5.63 -14.64 -38.14
C LEU A 103 4.81 -14.70 -36.87
N LEU A 104 3.72 -13.91 -36.79
CA LEU A 104 2.79 -13.95 -35.67
C LEU A 104 2.28 -15.37 -35.43
N ARG A 105 1.84 -16.07 -36.47
CA ARG A 105 1.35 -17.45 -36.35
C ARG A 105 2.39 -18.36 -35.70
N THR A 106 3.65 -18.32 -36.15
CA THR A 106 4.71 -19.18 -35.60
C THR A 106 5.03 -18.83 -34.13
N VAL A 107 4.82 -17.55 -33.72
CA VAL A 107 4.93 -17.12 -32.29
C VAL A 107 3.77 -17.67 -31.48
N LEU A 108 2.53 -17.55 -31.97
CA LEU A 108 1.35 -18.07 -31.29
C LEU A 108 1.37 -19.60 -31.13
N GLU A 109 1.94 -20.30 -32.09
CA GLU A 109 2.11 -21.76 -32.06
C GLU A 109 3.34 -22.21 -31.24
N GLY A 110 4.14 -21.26 -30.69
CA GLY A 110 5.33 -21.56 -29.89
C GLY A 110 6.52 -22.12 -30.70
N GLU A 111 6.47 -22.03 -32.02
CA GLU A 111 7.56 -22.47 -32.93
C GLU A 111 8.70 -21.45 -32.95
N SER A 112 8.40 -20.18 -32.75
CA SER A 112 9.33 -19.06 -32.79
C SER A 112 9.24 -18.19 -31.57
N ALA A 113 10.36 -17.60 -31.14
CA ALA A 113 10.40 -16.53 -30.19
C ALA A 113 10.81 -15.23 -30.88
N VAL A 114 10.09 -14.15 -30.64
CA VAL A 114 10.44 -12.79 -31.05
C VAL A 114 10.58 -11.93 -29.83
N THR A 115 11.56 -11.05 -29.80
CA THR A 115 11.82 -10.13 -28.70
C THR A 115 11.91 -8.68 -29.18
N LEU A 116 12.17 -7.73 -28.28
CA LEU A 116 12.35 -6.33 -28.63
C LEU A 116 13.63 -5.76 -28.01
N ALA A 117 14.18 -4.74 -28.65
CA ALA A 117 15.26 -3.92 -28.11
C ALA A 117 14.66 -2.67 -27.44
N PHE A 118 15.12 -2.33 -26.25
CA PHE A 118 14.50 -1.24 -25.47
C PHE A 118 15.00 0.14 -25.85
N HIS A 119 16.19 0.26 -26.45
CA HIS A 119 16.83 1.53 -26.79
C HIS A 119 16.85 1.79 -28.28
N ASP A 120 16.78 3.07 -28.67
CA ASP A 120 16.89 3.47 -30.07
C ASP A 120 18.26 3.05 -30.65
N VAL A 121 18.21 2.19 -31.67
CA VAL A 121 19.41 1.68 -32.36
C VAL A 121 20.27 2.78 -32.99
N ALA A 122 19.69 3.97 -33.24
CA ALA A 122 20.46 5.11 -33.71
C ALA A 122 21.51 5.57 -32.70
N ASN A 123 21.16 5.46 -31.41
CA ASN A 123 22.01 5.86 -30.29
C ASN A 123 22.83 4.68 -29.75
N ASP A 124 22.18 3.51 -29.59
CA ASP A 124 22.75 2.31 -29.00
C ASP A 124 22.61 1.12 -29.97
N PRO A 125 23.52 0.95 -30.95
CA PRO A 125 23.43 -0.13 -31.92
C PRO A 125 23.77 -1.52 -31.36
N VAL A 126 24.58 -1.58 -30.28
CA VAL A 126 24.93 -2.82 -29.57
C VAL A 126 24.18 -2.85 -28.26
N GLN A 127 23.27 -3.81 -28.11
CA GLN A 127 22.41 -3.91 -26.92
C GLN A 127 22.40 -5.32 -26.34
N TRP A 128 22.19 -5.42 -25.06
CA TRP A 128 21.90 -6.66 -24.35
C TRP A 128 20.40 -6.95 -24.47
N ILE A 129 20.05 -7.98 -25.26
CA ILE A 129 18.68 -8.29 -25.64
C ILE A 129 18.15 -9.45 -24.81
N ALA A 130 17.11 -9.20 -24.01
CA ALA A 130 16.38 -10.23 -23.31
C ALA A 130 15.74 -11.19 -24.31
N GLY A 131 15.96 -12.51 -24.12
CA GLY A 131 15.51 -13.50 -25.08
C GLY A 131 16.34 -13.57 -26.37
N GLY A 132 17.34 -12.71 -26.57
CA GLY A 132 18.09 -12.61 -27.85
C GLY A 132 18.83 -13.87 -28.27
N ALA A 133 19.22 -14.75 -27.34
CA ALA A 133 19.81 -16.03 -27.65
C ALA A 133 18.80 -17.06 -28.20
N ALA A 134 17.55 -17.00 -27.74
CA ALA A 134 16.47 -17.90 -28.16
C ALA A 134 15.65 -17.37 -29.35
N ALA A 135 15.61 -16.06 -29.56
CA ALA A 135 14.76 -15.42 -30.55
C ALA A 135 15.27 -15.61 -31.99
N CYS A 136 14.33 -15.74 -32.91
CA CYS A 136 14.60 -15.73 -34.35
C CYS A 136 14.60 -14.29 -34.92
N ALA A 137 13.99 -13.34 -34.25
CA ALA A 137 13.94 -11.94 -34.65
C ALA A 137 13.84 -10.98 -33.47
N VAL A 138 14.27 -9.73 -33.67
CA VAL A 138 14.14 -8.61 -32.69
C VAL A 138 13.40 -7.48 -33.38
N ILE A 139 12.39 -6.91 -32.69
CA ILE A 139 11.75 -5.66 -33.11
C ILE A 139 12.53 -4.51 -32.49
N VAL A 140 12.92 -3.55 -33.32
CA VAL A 140 13.76 -2.42 -32.89
C VAL A 140 13.20 -1.10 -33.38
N LEU A 141 13.45 -0.04 -32.64
CA LEU A 141 13.24 1.33 -33.09
C LEU A 141 14.58 1.94 -33.53
N GLU A 142 14.64 2.55 -34.71
CA GLU A 142 15.71 3.43 -35.12
C GLU A 142 15.12 4.76 -35.61
N ARG A 143 15.20 5.79 -34.76
CA ARG A 143 14.60 7.12 -34.99
C ARG A 143 13.07 7.02 -35.17
N GLU A 144 12.60 7.18 -36.43
CA GLU A 144 11.16 7.19 -36.75
C GLU A 144 10.70 5.89 -37.45
N THR A 145 11.55 4.86 -37.50
CA THR A 145 11.25 3.60 -38.19
C THR A 145 11.38 2.40 -37.25
N VAL A 146 10.35 1.58 -37.21
CA VAL A 146 10.38 0.28 -36.54
C VAL A 146 10.84 -0.77 -37.56
N PHE A 147 11.86 -1.54 -37.19
CA PHE A 147 12.40 -2.60 -38.02
C PHE A 147 12.22 -3.97 -37.36
N LEU A 148 12.07 -5.01 -38.18
CA LEU A 148 12.30 -6.38 -37.80
C LEU A 148 13.74 -6.75 -38.22
N VAL A 149 14.56 -7.08 -37.23
CA VAL A 149 15.93 -7.59 -37.42
C VAL A 149 15.88 -9.11 -37.41
N ASP A 150 16.29 -9.73 -38.49
CA ASP A 150 16.27 -11.19 -38.67
C ASP A 150 17.52 -11.79 -38.02
N LEU A 151 17.35 -12.57 -36.99
CA LEU A 151 18.43 -13.26 -36.28
C LEU A 151 18.66 -14.67 -36.82
N GLY A 152 17.79 -15.16 -37.73
CA GLY A 152 17.81 -16.54 -38.26
C GLY A 152 17.26 -17.57 -37.27
N GLN A 153 17.03 -18.78 -37.74
CA GLN A 153 16.37 -19.86 -36.99
C GLN A 153 17.29 -20.57 -35.96
N LYS A 154 18.61 -20.41 -36.09
CA LYS A 154 19.57 -21.08 -35.22
C LYS A 154 19.72 -20.29 -33.92
N ARG A 155 19.40 -20.92 -32.82
CA ARG A 155 19.63 -20.35 -31.48
C ARG A 155 21.12 -20.09 -31.25
N ARG A 156 21.39 -19.03 -30.50
CA ARG A 156 22.72 -18.64 -30.04
C ARG A 156 23.01 -19.26 -28.67
N VAL A 157 24.26 -19.33 -28.31
CA VAL A 157 24.67 -19.56 -26.93
C VAL A 157 24.39 -18.26 -26.17
N PRO A 158 23.66 -18.29 -25.07
CA PRO A 158 23.44 -17.08 -24.27
C PRO A 158 24.75 -16.62 -23.63
N GLU A 159 24.87 -15.31 -23.43
CA GLU A 159 25.93 -14.78 -22.59
C GLU A 159 25.79 -15.33 -21.14
N GLU A 160 26.90 -15.64 -20.49
CA GLU A 160 26.90 -15.98 -19.09
C GLU A 160 26.36 -14.79 -18.28
N ASN A 161 25.23 -14.97 -17.61
CA ASN A 161 24.54 -13.88 -16.92
C ASN A 161 23.97 -14.32 -15.57
N LEU A 162 23.67 -13.31 -14.75
CA LEU A 162 23.24 -13.51 -13.35
C LEU A 162 22.02 -14.43 -13.22
N ALA A 163 21.03 -14.30 -14.09
CA ALA A 163 19.75 -15.00 -13.96
C ALA A 163 19.66 -16.28 -14.80
N SER A 164 20.72 -16.66 -15.48
CA SER A 164 20.68 -17.74 -16.48
C SER A 164 19.53 -17.54 -17.48
N ALA A 165 19.35 -16.30 -17.97
CA ALA A 165 18.37 -15.95 -18.98
C ALA A 165 18.94 -16.16 -20.39
N SER A 166 18.09 -16.30 -21.40
CA SER A 166 18.49 -16.39 -22.82
C SER A 166 18.91 -15.02 -23.37
N LEU A 167 19.86 -14.38 -22.71
CA LEU A 167 20.36 -13.03 -22.99
C LEU A 167 21.47 -13.07 -24.04
N ALA A 168 21.50 -12.12 -24.96
CA ALA A 168 22.56 -11.97 -25.93
C ALA A 168 22.95 -10.50 -26.14
N GLU A 169 24.23 -10.22 -26.26
CA GLU A 169 24.73 -8.94 -26.74
C GLU A 169 24.75 -8.97 -28.29
N LEU A 170 24.01 -8.04 -28.91
CA LEU A 170 23.80 -8.03 -30.36
C LEU A 170 24.10 -6.64 -30.93
N ASP A 171 24.96 -6.60 -32.00
CA ASP A 171 25.02 -5.44 -32.86
C ASP A 171 23.87 -5.51 -33.87
N LEU A 172 22.79 -4.81 -33.57
CA LEU A 172 21.53 -4.85 -34.31
C LEU A 172 21.62 -4.31 -35.73
N ARG A 173 22.71 -3.61 -36.09
CA ARG A 173 22.98 -3.15 -37.45
C ARG A 173 23.68 -4.18 -38.31
N SER A 174 24.30 -5.20 -37.72
CA SER A 174 25.03 -6.25 -38.41
C SER A 174 24.14 -7.33 -39.04
N PHE A 175 22.86 -7.37 -38.70
CA PHE A 175 21.90 -8.36 -39.18
C PHE A 175 21.02 -7.85 -40.34
N PRO A 176 20.49 -8.73 -41.19
CA PRO A 176 19.45 -8.37 -42.15
C PRO A 176 18.24 -7.79 -41.43
N ARG A 177 17.70 -6.72 -41.99
CA ARG A 177 16.53 -6.05 -41.40
C ARG A 177 15.58 -5.49 -42.44
N ARG A 178 14.32 -5.40 -42.11
CA ARG A 178 13.28 -4.80 -42.95
C ARG A 178 12.38 -3.89 -42.13
N PRO A 179 11.87 -2.81 -42.72
CA PRO A 179 10.93 -1.93 -42.01
C PRO A 179 9.59 -2.64 -41.77
N LEU A 180 9.04 -2.47 -40.59
CA LEU A 180 7.67 -2.83 -40.23
C LEU A 180 6.73 -1.63 -40.37
N GLY A 181 7.20 -0.44 -39.98
CA GLY A 181 6.44 0.79 -40.06
C GLY A 181 7.33 2.02 -39.92
N HIS A 182 6.85 3.16 -40.37
CA HIS A 182 7.56 4.44 -40.34
C HIS A 182 6.63 5.54 -39.85
N GLY A 183 7.21 6.55 -39.19
CA GLY A 183 6.51 7.75 -38.73
C GLY A 183 5.82 7.60 -37.36
N PRO A 184 5.08 8.63 -36.90
CA PRO A 184 4.62 8.73 -35.52
C PRO A 184 3.77 7.57 -35.03
N ALA A 185 2.93 6.99 -35.90
CA ALA A 185 2.07 5.85 -35.51
C ALA A 185 2.89 4.60 -35.20
N ALA A 186 3.92 4.29 -35.99
CA ALA A 186 4.80 3.15 -35.78
C ALA A 186 5.65 3.34 -34.51
N VAL A 187 6.20 4.54 -34.29
CA VAL A 187 6.94 4.90 -33.07
C VAL A 187 6.03 4.77 -31.84
N SER A 188 4.79 5.29 -31.92
CA SER A 188 3.82 5.20 -30.84
C SER A 188 3.49 3.76 -30.47
N ALA A 189 3.27 2.87 -31.46
CA ALA A 189 3.00 1.46 -31.21
C ALA A 189 4.18 0.76 -30.51
N PHE A 190 5.41 1.05 -30.95
CA PHE A 190 6.60 0.49 -30.33
C PHE A 190 6.78 0.96 -28.87
N LEU A 191 6.66 2.27 -28.62
CA LEU A 191 6.80 2.83 -27.27
C LEU A 191 5.71 2.33 -26.33
N ALA A 192 4.46 2.20 -26.80
CA ALA A 192 3.38 1.62 -26.03
C ALA A 192 3.66 0.16 -25.65
N ALA A 193 4.31 -0.62 -26.52
CA ALA A 193 4.73 -1.99 -26.21
C ALA A 193 5.82 -2.02 -25.11
N VAL A 194 6.72 -1.05 -25.08
CA VAL A 194 7.70 -0.92 -23.99
C VAL A 194 7.01 -0.61 -22.67
N GLU A 195 6.01 0.28 -22.67
CA GLU A 195 5.22 0.57 -21.46
C GLU A 195 4.41 -0.67 -21.00
N GLU A 196 3.84 -1.43 -21.92
CA GLU A 196 3.18 -2.72 -21.62
C GLU A 196 4.16 -3.72 -21.00
N TRP A 197 5.36 -3.87 -21.55
CA TRP A 197 6.42 -4.70 -20.98
C TRP A 197 6.78 -4.32 -19.55
N LYS A 198 6.84 -3.03 -19.23
CA LYS A 198 7.10 -2.56 -17.86
C LYS A 198 6.04 -3.06 -16.88
N ILE A 199 4.76 -3.05 -17.25
CA ILE A 199 3.65 -3.55 -16.43
C ILE A 199 3.77 -5.07 -16.23
N LEU A 200 3.95 -5.82 -17.31
CA LEU A 200 4.04 -7.28 -17.27
C LEU A 200 5.25 -7.75 -16.47
N THR A 201 6.39 -7.09 -16.60
CA THR A 201 7.59 -7.37 -15.81
C THR A 201 7.37 -7.02 -14.32
N SER A 202 6.65 -5.94 -14.04
CA SER A 202 6.29 -5.57 -12.65
C SER A 202 5.42 -6.65 -12.00
N ALA A 203 4.42 -7.16 -12.71
CA ALA A 203 3.55 -8.23 -12.23
C ALA A 203 4.35 -9.53 -12.00
N MET A 204 5.23 -9.89 -12.93
CA MET A 204 6.12 -11.06 -12.78
C MET A 204 6.99 -10.95 -11.52
N LEU A 205 7.54 -9.77 -11.24
CA LEU A 205 8.32 -9.51 -10.02
C LEU A 205 7.48 -9.61 -8.73
N CYS A 206 6.20 -9.23 -8.76
CA CYS A 206 5.29 -9.45 -7.64
C CYS A 206 5.13 -10.93 -7.32
N GLY A 207 4.84 -11.75 -8.31
CA GLY A 207 4.64 -13.19 -8.13
C GLY A 207 5.91 -13.90 -7.64
N LEU A 208 7.05 -13.58 -8.23
CA LEU A 208 8.36 -14.07 -7.80
C LEU A 208 8.63 -13.73 -6.33
N SER A 209 8.37 -12.50 -5.94
CA SER A 209 8.59 -12.01 -4.58
C SER A 209 7.70 -12.72 -3.56
N ARG A 210 6.43 -12.91 -3.91
CA ARG A 210 5.44 -13.58 -3.07
C ARG A 210 5.82 -15.03 -2.80
N GLU A 211 6.31 -15.75 -3.82
CA GLU A 211 6.76 -17.11 -3.64
C GLU A 211 8.06 -17.22 -2.84
N ALA A 212 9.04 -16.34 -3.09
CA ALA A 212 10.26 -16.27 -2.28
C ALA A 212 9.95 -16.03 -0.81
N LEU A 213 9.01 -15.13 -0.51
CA LEU A 213 8.54 -14.87 0.86
C LEU A 213 7.83 -16.07 1.46
N ARG A 214 6.97 -16.75 0.69
CA ARG A 214 6.27 -17.95 1.14
C ARG A 214 7.26 -19.07 1.55
N LEU A 215 8.26 -19.31 0.72
CA LEU A 215 9.31 -20.28 1.00
C LEU A 215 10.12 -19.93 2.25
N ALA A 216 10.48 -18.64 2.41
CA ALA A 216 11.21 -18.18 3.58
C ALA A 216 10.38 -18.28 4.86
N SER A 217 9.09 -17.93 4.80
CA SER A 217 8.17 -18.04 5.94
C SER A 217 7.96 -19.49 6.36
N ALA A 218 7.76 -20.40 5.41
CA ALA A 218 7.64 -21.83 5.69
C ALA A 218 8.92 -22.38 6.36
N TYR A 219 10.08 -22.10 5.78
CA TYR A 219 11.36 -22.49 6.35
C TYR A 219 11.56 -21.94 7.76
N ALA A 220 11.23 -20.68 8.00
CA ALA A 220 11.36 -20.04 9.31
C ALA A 220 10.42 -20.66 10.37
N CYS A 221 9.26 -21.17 9.97
CA CYS A 221 8.34 -21.90 10.85
C CYS A 221 8.82 -23.31 11.20
N GLU A 222 9.55 -23.96 10.28
CA GLU A 222 10.03 -25.33 10.47
C GLU A 222 11.40 -25.41 11.16
N ARG A 223 12.29 -24.45 10.87
CA ARG A 223 13.66 -24.42 11.37
C ARG A 223 13.69 -24.09 12.85
N VAL A 224 14.17 -25.02 13.67
CA VAL A 224 14.29 -24.84 15.13
C VAL A 224 15.72 -24.46 15.50
N GLN A 225 15.87 -23.37 16.24
CA GLN A 225 17.10 -22.97 16.95
C GLN A 225 16.72 -22.38 18.31
N PHE A 226 17.60 -22.51 19.31
CA PHE A 226 17.33 -22.05 20.68
C PHE A 226 16.02 -22.61 21.27
N GLY A 227 15.63 -23.83 20.85
CA GLY A 227 14.47 -24.55 21.39
C GLY A 227 13.12 -24.18 20.79
N GLN A 228 13.08 -23.30 19.77
CA GLN A 228 11.83 -22.88 19.13
C GLN A 228 12.04 -22.58 17.63
N PRO A 229 10.95 -22.53 16.81
CA PRO A 229 11.05 -22.07 15.43
C PRO A 229 11.70 -20.71 15.33
N ILE A 230 12.56 -20.49 14.31
CA ILE A 230 13.24 -19.20 14.16
C ILE A 230 12.27 -18.05 13.88
N ALA A 231 11.10 -18.33 13.30
CA ALA A 231 10.02 -17.34 13.10
C ALA A 231 9.40 -16.83 14.43
N ALA A 232 9.63 -17.48 15.57
CA ALA A 232 9.21 -16.98 16.87
C ALA A 232 10.04 -15.78 17.35
N PHE A 233 11.22 -15.54 16.75
CA PHE A 233 12.04 -14.37 17.05
C PHE A 233 11.61 -13.19 16.19
N GLN A 234 11.29 -12.04 16.82
CA GLN A 234 10.88 -10.82 16.09
C GLN A 234 11.94 -10.35 15.08
N ALA A 235 13.21 -10.56 15.40
CA ALA A 235 14.31 -10.24 14.49
C ALA A 235 14.28 -11.02 13.16
N VAL A 236 13.57 -12.15 13.11
CA VAL A 236 13.34 -12.96 11.90
C VAL A 236 11.96 -12.65 11.31
N ALA A 237 10.93 -12.62 12.17
CA ALA A 237 9.53 -12.43 11.75
C ALA A 237 9.27 -11.04 11.14
N HIS A 238 9.74 -9.96 11.77
CA HIS A 238 9.45 -8.59 11.33
C HIS A 238 10.01 -8.26 9.94
N PRO A 239 11.26 -8.62 9.57
CA PRO A 239 11.73 -8.43 8.20
C PRO A 239 10.91 -9.16 7.13
N LEU A 240 10.35 -10.35 7.44
CA LEU A 240 9.44 -11.04 6.51
C LEU A 240 8.11 -10.27 6.33
N VAL A 241 7.61 -9.65 7.39
CA VAL A 241 6.43 -8.76 7.30
C VAL A 241 6.73 -7.51 6.47
N ASP A 242 7.91 -6.92 6.61
CA ASP A 242 8.32 -5.77 5.78
C ASP A 242 8.43 -6.14 4.30
N CYS A 243 8.83 -7.38 3.98
CA CYS A 243 8.77 -7.91 2.61
C CYS A 243 7.32 -8.00 2.11
N LEU A 244 6.40 -8.59 2.89
CA LEU A 244 4.98 -8.68 2.51
C LEU A 244 4.39 -7.30 2.25
N ARG A 245 4.64 -6.35 3.15
CA ARG A 245 4.23 -4.95 3.01
C ARG A 245 4.70 -4.32 1.70
N SER A 246 5.95 -4.58 1.31
CA SER A 246 6.54 -4.03 0.08
C SER A 246 5.96 -4.70 -1.18
N ILE A 247 5.70 -6.01 -1.14
CA ILE A 247 5.07 -6.76 -2.23
C ILE A 247 3.63 -6.27 -2.46
N ASP A 248 2.86 -6.14 -1.40
CA ASP A 248 1.47 -5.68 -1.47
C ASP A 248 1.35 -4.27 -2.05
N ALA A 249 2.25 -3.37 -1.63
CA ALA A 249 2.34 -2.03 -2.22
C ALA A 249 2.66 -2.11 -3.72
N GLY A 250 3.62 -2.95 -4.10
CA GLY A 250 4.01 -3.16 -5.50
C GLY A 250 2.90 -3.69 -6.38
N GLN A 251 2.14 -4.67 -5.89
CA GLN A 251 0.98 -5.22 -6.60
C GLN A 251 -0.10 -4.15 -6.81
N LEU A 252 -0.43 -3.40 -5.75
CA LEU A 252 -1.42 -2.33 -5.84
C LEU A 252 -0.99 -1.19 -6.79
N LEU A 253 0.31 -0.89 -6.87
CA LEU A 253 0.83 0.08 -7.84
C LEU A 253 0.74 -0.44 -9.29
N VAL A 254 0.91 -1.74 -9.54
CA VAL A 254 0.65 -2.35 -10.87
C VAL A 254 -0.82 -2.22 -11.23
N TRP A 255 -1.71 -2.60 -10.32
CA TRP A 255 -3.15 -2.53 -10.55
C TRP A 255 -3.62 -1.09 -10.76
N LYS A 256 -3.08 -0.15 -9.97
CA LYS A 256 -3.34 1.28 -10.18
C LYS A 256 -2.90 1.74 -11.57
N ALA A 257 -1.70 1.37 -12.01
CA ALA A 257 -1.20 1.77 -13.33
C ALA A 257 -2.12 1.25 -14.46
N ILE A 258 -2.61 0.02 -14.36
CA ILE A 258 -3.56 -0.56 -15.33
C ILE A 258 -4.89 0.17 -15.29
N ARG A 259 -5.41 0.46 -14.10
CA ARG A 259 -6.67 1.21 -13.94
C ARG A 259 -6.54 2.65 -14.44
N ASP A 260 -5.44 3.32 -14.16
CA ASP A 260 -5.16 4.67 -14.63
C ASP A 260 -5.13 4.75 -16.17
N ILE A 261 -4.60 3.70 -16.85
CA ILE A 261 -4.66 3.62 -18.32
C ILE A 261 -6.13 3.52 -18.77
N ALA A 262 -6.92 2.65 -18.14
CA ALA A 262 -8.32 2.45 -18.49
C ALA A 262 -9.15 3.72 -18.31
N ASP A 263 -8.86 4.50 -17.26
CA ASP A 263 -9.54 5.76 -16.94
C ASP A 263 -9.02 6.96 -17.75
N GLY A 264 -7.93 6.80 -18.49
CA GLY A 264 -7.28 7.91 -19.19
C GLY A 264 -6.63 8.93 -18.25
N ASP A 265 -6.17 8.48 -17.07
CA ASP A 265 -5.53 9.36 -16.08
C ASP A 265 -4.25 9.98 -16.67
N PRO A 266 -4.04 11.30 -16.56
CA PRO A 266 -2.86 11.97 -17.09
C PRO A 266 -1.54 11.49 -16.47
N HIS A 267 -1.57 10.83 -15.33
CA HIS A 267 -0.40 10.28 -14.65
C HIS A 267 -0.18 8.77 -14.90
N ALA A 268 -1.00 8.12 -15.74
CA ALA A 268 -0.88 6.69 -16.02
C ALA A 268 0.54 6.28 -16.45
N GLY A 269 1.18 7.06 -17.33
CA GLY A 269 2.57 6.79 -17.72
C GLY A 269 3.56 6.87 -16.55
N ALA A 270 3.37 7.81 -15.63
CA ALA A 270 4.19 7.89 -14.42
C ALA A 270 3.93 6.70 -13.49
N ALA A 271 2.66 6.28 -13.35
CA ALA A 271 2.30 5.11 -12.54
C ALA A 271 2.97 3.82 -13.05
N ILE A 272 3.11 3.65 -14.38
CA ILE A 272 3.84 2.52 -14.97
C ILE A 272 5.32 2.52 -14.54
N SER A 273 5.99 3.65 -14.68
CA SER A 273 7.41 3.77 -14.29
C SER A 273 7.61 3.53 -12.79
N ILE A 274 6.71 4.08 -11.97
CA ILE A 274 6.70 3.87 -10.51
C ILE A 274 6.49 2.39 -10.17
N ALA A 275 5.55 1.70 -10.83
CA ALA A 275 5.26 0.31 -10.58
C ALA A 275 6.50 -0.58 -10.86
N LEU A 276 7.19 -0.40 -11.97
CA LEU A 276 8.40 -1.18 -12.27
C LEU A 276 9.55 -0.81 -11.33
N TRP A 277 9.76 0.47 -11.06
CA TRP A 277 10.79 0.91 -10.10
C TRP A 277 10.57 0.30 -8.72
N TRP A 278 9.33 0.33 -8.23
CA TRP A 278 8.99 -0.21 -6.91
C TRP A 278 9.20 -1.72 -6.87
N ASN A 279 8.65 -2.45 -7.85
CA ASN A 279 8.73 -3.91 -7.87
C ASN A 279 10.13 -4.45 -8.10
N ALA A 280 10.98 -3.77 -8.89
CA ALA A 280 12.39 -4.11 -9.04
C ALA A 280 13.14 -4.04 -7.70
N ARG A 281 12.85 -3.03 -6.86
CA ARG A 281 13.45 -2.88 -5.53
C ARG A 281 12.85 -3.86 -4.52
N ALA A 282 11.53 -3.97 -4.49
CA ALA A 282 10.81 -4.87 -3.59
C ALA A 282 11.22 -6.33 -3.80
N ALA A 283 11.31 -6.77 -5.07
CA ALA A 283 11.70 -8.11 -5.41
C ALA A 283 13.15 -8.42 -5.02
N ALA A 284 14.09 -7.53 -5.33
CA ALA A 284 15.49 -7.70 -4.95
C ALA A 284 15.66 -7.74 -3.42
N SER A 285 14.96 -6.86 -2.69
CA SER A 285 15.01 -6.82 -1.22
C SER A 285 14.37 -8.06 -0.60
N THR A 286 13.18 -8.46 -1.07
CA THR A 286 12.46 -9.64 -0.58
C THR A 286 13.25 -10.92 -0.83
N ALA A 287 13.78 -11.12 -2.04
CA ALA A 287 14.55 -12.31 -2.37
C ALA A 287 15.87 -12.37 -1.58
N THR A 288 16.48 -11.22 -1.30
CA THR A 288 17.65 -11.13 -0.41
C THR A 288 17.29 -11.51 1.02
N GLN A 289 16.18 -11.00 1.56
CA GLN A 289 15.71 -11.35 2.90
C GLN A 289 15.30 -12.82 2.98
N ALA A 290 14.64 -13.36 1.95
CA ALA A 290 14.31 -14.75 1.86
C ALA A 290 15.57 -15.63 1.91
N LEU A 291 16.56 -15.35 1.08
CA LEU A 291 17.84 -16.04 1.06
C LEU A 291 18.54 -15.97 2.45
N HIS A 292 18.55 -14.78 3.07
CA HIS A 292 19.10 -14.57 4.41
C HIS A 292 18.41 -15.44 5.47
N SER A 293 17.09 -15.64 5.36
CA SER A 293 16.31 -16.45 6.31
C SER A 293 16.72 -17.93 6.31
N PHE A 294 17.23 -18.46 5.18
CA PHE A 294 17.80 -19.79 5.10
C PHE A 294 19.20 -19.91 5.73
N GLY A 295 19.83 -18.78 6.11
CA GLY A 295 21.18 -18.77 6.67
C GLY A 295 22.21 -19.31 5.68
N GLY A 296 23.18 -20.10 6.17
CA GLY A 296 24.21 -20.70 5.32
C GLY A 296 23.67 -21.57 4.18
N TYR A 297 22.52 -22.21 4.36
CA TYR A 297 21.87 -23.00 3.32
C TYR A 297 21.41 -22.14 2.13
N GLY A 298 20.97 -20.90 2.38
CA GLY A 298 20.55 -19.99 1.30
C GLY A 298 21.68 -19.62 0.34
N LEU A 299 22.93 -19.73 0.78
CA LEU A 299 24.12 -19.45 -0.05
C LEU A 299 24.57 -20.66 -0.89
N THR A 300 23.98 -21.84 -0.66
CA THR A 300 24.34 -23.06 -1.40
C THR A 300 23.42 -23.21 -2.61
N THR A 301 23.92 -23.86 -3.65
CA THR A 301 23.11 -24.22 -4.84
C THR A 301 22.22 -25.45 -4.60
N GLU A 302 22.26 -26.06 -3.44
CA GLU A 302 21.39 -27.20 -3.07
C GLU A 302 19.95 -26.73 -2.82
N TYR A 303 19.79 -25.51 -2.25
CA TYR A 303 18.50 -24.89 -2.02
C TYR A 303 18.12 -23.94 -3.16
N ASP A 304 16.85 -23.93 -3.55
CA ASP A 304 16.37 -23.22 -4.73
C ASP A 304 16.16 -21.70 -4.51
N ILE A 305 16.23 -21.22 -3.26
CA ILE A 305 15.95 -19.82 -2.94
C ILE A 305 16.88 -18.84 -3.69
N HIS A 306 18.09 -19.23 -4.03
CA HIS A 306 19.03 -18.42 -4.81
C HIS A 306 18.51 -18.12 -6.23
N LEU A 307 17.69 -19.01 -6.83
CA LEU A 307 17.11 -18.82 -8.17
C LEU A 307 16.15 -17.60 -8.16
N TYR A 308 15.37 -17.44 -7.10
CA TYR A 308 14.52 -16.26 -6.91
C TYR A 308 15.37 -15.00 -6.74
N ASN A 309 16.47 -15.05 -5.98
CA ASN A 309 17.34 -13.90 -5.74
C ASN A 309 17.97 -13.37 -7.03
N VAL A 310 18.58 -14.23 -7.84
CA VAL A 310 19.25 -13.80 -9.06
C VAL A 310 18.26 -13.29 -10.11
N ARG A 311 17.09 -13.92 -10.27
CA ARG A 311 16.05 -13.47 -11.20
C ARG A 311 15.37 -12.18 -10.76
N ALA A 312 15.07 -12.02 -9.47
CA ALA A 312 14.55 -10.79 -8.90
C ALA A 312 15.45 -9.58 -9.21
N LYS A 313 16.75 -9.77 -9.12
CA LYS A 313 17.71 -8.69 -9.41
C LYS A 313 17.80 -8.41 -10.90
N ALA A 314 17.86 -9.44 -11.74
CA ALA A 314 18.17 -9.30 -13.15
C ALA A 314 17.00 -8.77 -14.00
N ALA A 315 15.74 -9.09 -13.66
CA ALA A 315 14.60 -8.89 -14.54
C ALA A 315 14.43 -7.45 -15.06
N ALA A 316 14.64 -6.44 -14.21
CA ALA A 316 14.52 -5.05 -14.63
C ALA A 316 15.82 -4.46 -15.23
N LEU A 317 16.97 -5.12 -15.05
CA LEU A 317 18.27 -4.58 -15.49
C LEU A 317 18.47 -4.58 -17.00
N VAL A 318 17.68 -5.37 -17.72
CA VAL A 318 17.72 -5.37 -19.21
C VAL A 318 17.26 -4.03 -19.80
N LEU A 319 16.48 -3.25 -19.05
CA LEU A 319 16.10 -1.88 -19.42
C LEU A 319 17.18 -0.84 -19.05
N GLY A 320 18.16 -1.21 -18.26
CA GLY A 320 19.20 -0.34 -17.69
C GLY A 320 19.05 -0.16 -16.18
N ASP A 321 19.58 0.94 -15.64
CA ASP A 321 19.46 1.25 -14.21
C ASP A 321 18.01 1.56 -13.83
N PRO A 322 17.36 0.78 -12.94
CA PRO A 322 16.00 1.04 -12.49
C PRO A 322 15.79 2.42 -11.85
N GLN A 323 16.86 3.12 -11.42
CA GLN A 323 16.75 4.50 -10.93
C GLN A 323 16.28 5.46 -12.04
N GLN A 324 16.53 5.16 -13.31
CA GLN A 324 16.07 5.98 -14.43
C GLN A 324 14.54 6.02 -14.51
N LEU A 325 13.85 4.98 -14.04
CA LEU A 325 12.38 4.93 -14.00
C LEU A 325 11.78 6.01 -13.08
N ILE A 326 12.47 6.34 -11.98
CA ILE A 326 12.00 7.40 -11.07
C ILE A 326 12.21 8.79 -11.67
N PHE A 327 13.31 9.01 -12.40
CA PHE A 327 13.53 10.24 -13.16
C PHE A 327 12.53 10.37 -14.32
N GLU A 328 12.24 9.27 -15.01
CA GLU A 328 11.21 9.21 -16.05
C GLU A 328 9.83 9.57 -15.48
N ALA A 329 9.45 8.99 -14.33
CA ALA A 329 8.21 9.35 -13.65
C ALA A 329 8.18 10.84 -13.24
N GLY A 330 9.33 11.40 -12.82
CA GLY A 330 9.47 12.83 -12.52
C GLY A 330 9.17 13.71 -13.72
N ARG A 331 9.78 13.43 -14.86
CA ARG A 331 9.52 14.15 -16.12
C ARG A 331 8.06 14.01 -16.57
N ARG A 332 7.43 12.86 -16.34
CA ARG A 332 6.02 12.62 -16.67
C ARG A 332 5.05 13.38 -15.76
N ILE A 333 5.36 13.55 -14.48
CA ILE A 333 4.52 14.29 -13.53
C ILE A 333 4.78 15.81 -13.62
N TYR A 334 6.04 16.23 -13.59
CA TYR A 334 6.42 17.65 -13.45
C TYR A 334 6.87 18.28 -14.76
N GLY A 335 7.43 17.51 -15.70
CA GLY A 335 7.86 17.95 -17.03
C GLY A 335 6.80 17.78 -18.11
N HIS A 336 5.60 17.28 -17.78
CA HIS A 336 4.49 17.06 -18.71
C HIS A 336 4.79 16.14 -19.91
N GLU A 337 5.77 15.25 -19.77
CA GLU A 337 6.03 14.19 -20.74
C GLU A 337 4.83 13.22 -20.82
N ARG A 338 4.37 12.88 -22.02
CA ARG A 338 3.24 11.97 -22.22
C ARG A 338 3.67 10.83 -23.15
N PRO A 339 4.03 9.67 -22.62
CA PRO A 339 4.36 8.51 -23.44
C PRO A 339 3.10 7.97 -24.12
N PRO A 340 3.21 7.36 -25.29
CA PRO A 340 2.17 6.48 -25.80
C PRO A 340 1.92 5.33 -24.80
N LEU A 341 0.65 5.02 -24.56
CA LEU A 341 0.25 3.99 -23.62
C LEU A 341 -0.39 2.80 -24.33
N PRO A 342 -0.26 1.57 -23.81
CA PRO A 342 -1.01 0.44 -24.30
C PRO A 342 -2.49 0.60 -24.00
N GLU A 343 -3.36 -0.04 -24.78
CA GLU A 343 -4.76 -0.16 -24.42
C GLU A 343 -4.93 -1.08 -23.21
N ALA A 344 -5.76 -0.69 -22.26
CA ALA A 344 -6.03 -1.53 -21.08
C ALA A 344 -6.92 -2.74 -21.39
N GLY A 345 -7.82 -2.61 -22.37
CA GLY A 345 -8.89 -3.56 -22.57
C GLY A 345 -9.90 -3.53 -21.42
N GLU A 346 -10.61 -4.63 -21.20
CA GLU A 346 -11.53 -4.74 -20.06
C GLU A 346 -10.76 -4.86 -18.73
N VAL A 347 -11.15 -4.07 -17.74
CA VAL A 347 -10.50 -4.03 -16.42
C VAL A 347 -11.57 -4.14 -15.33
N CYS A 348 -11.60 -5.25 -14.62
CA CYS A 348 -12.60 -5.51 -13.56
C CYS A 348 -12.27 -4.85 -12.22
N ILE A 349 -11.01 -4.52 -11.94
CA ILE A 349 -10.61 -3.80 -10.73
C ILE A 349 -11.09 -2.36 -10.80
N ASP A 350 -11.52 -1.83 -9.66
CA ASP A 350 -12.04 -0.47 -9.56
C ASP A 350 -11.72 0.13 -8.20
N PHE A 351 -11.21 1.36 -8.19
CA PHE A 351 -10.78 2.08 -7.00
C PHE A 351 -11.62 3.33 -6.72
N ASP A 352 -12.69 3.55 -7.48
CA ASP A 352 -13.61 4.65 -7.25
C ASP A 352 -14.42 4.43 -5.97
N LEU A 353 -14.42 5.42 -5.10
CA LEU A 353 -15.22 5.43 -3.87
C LEU A 353 -16.74 5.52 -4.14
N GLY A 354 -17.14 5.89 -5.34
CA GLY A 354 -18.53 5.94 -5.79
C GLY A 354 -19.23 7.28 -5.56
N ASP A 355 -20.47 7.41 -6.10
CA ASP A 355 -21.24 8.66 -6.10
C ASP A 355 -21.60 9.13 -4.69
N GLU A 356 -21.94 8.22 -3.78
CA GLU A 356 -22.26 8.56 -2.38
C GLU A 356 -21.07 9.21 -1.68
N ALA A 357 -19.88 8.64 -1.86
CA ALA A 357 -18.64 9.17 -1.29
C ALA A 357 -18.30 10.55 -1.89
N ARG A 358 -18.45 10.72 -3.22
CA ARG A 358 -18.29 12.02 -3.89
C ARG A 358 -19.28 13.06 -3.39
N GLY A 359 -20.53 12.65 -3.16
CA GLY A 359 -21.57 13.52 -2.61
C GLY A 359 -21.21 14.04 -1.22
N ILE A 360 -20.80 13.15 -0.31
CA ILE A 360 -20.38 13.51 1.06
C ILE A 360 -19.13 14.41 1.03
N ALA A 361 -18.16 14.10 0.18
CA ALA A 361 -16.96 14.92 0.02
C ALA A 361 -17.32 16.34 -0.43
N ALA A 362 -18.21 16.48 -1.40
CA ALA A 362 -18.66 17.79 -1.90
C ALA A 362 -19.45 18.57 -0.83
N GLU A 363 -20.28 17.90 -0.03
CA GLU A 363 -21.00 18.54 1.10
C GLU A 363 -20.04 19.07 2.16
N ILE A 364 -18.96 18.32 2.48
CA ILE A 364 -17.93 18.77 3.42
C ILE A 364 -17.20 19.99 2.85
N ASP A 365 -16.78 19.94 1.58
CA ASP A 365 -16.14 21.10 0.95
C ASP A 365 -17.04 22.34 0.98
N ALA A 366 -18.32 22.17 0.66
CA ALA A 366 -19.29 23.27 0.69
C ALA A 366 -19.47 23.84 2.12
N LEU A 367 -19.52 22.98 3.13
CA LEU A 367 -19.57 23.40 4.55
C LEU A 367 -18.32 24.21 4.92
N PHE A 368 -17.14 23.72 4.56
CA PHE A 368 -15.89 24.43 4.85
C PHE A 368 -15.77 25.74 4.08
N GLN A 369 -16.26 25.79 2.85
CA GLN A 369 -16.24 27.01 2.04
C GLN A 369 -17.20 28.08 2.56
N ASN A 370 -18.41 27.68 2.98
CA ASN A 370 -19.50 28.62 3.25
C ASN A 370 -19.69 28.92 4.74
N ASP A 371 -19.45 27.97 5.63
CA ASP A 371 -19.83 28.06 7.05
C ASP A 371 -18.61 28.12 8.01
N VAL A 372 -17.41 27.72 7.56
CA VAL A 372 -16.19 27.78 8.37
C VAL A 372 -15.42 29.06 8.11
N THR A 373 -15.40 29.95 9.11
CA THR A 373 -14.75 31.26 9.01
C THR A 373 -13.23 31.20 9.05
N SER A 374 -12.54 32.29 8.72
CA SER A 374 -11.09 32.42 8.86
C SER A 374 -10.63 32.22 10.29
N GLU A 375 -11.34 32.78 11.26
CA GLU A 375 -11.04 32.68 12.69
C GLU A 375 -11.16 31.25 13.21
N MET A 376 -12.07 30.44 12.64
CA MET A 376 -12.15 29.01 12.92
C MET A 376 -10.96 28.26 12.32
N ARG A 377 -10.57 28.59 11.08
CA ARG A 377 -9.42 27.96 10.39
C ARG A 377 -8.09 28.26 11.06
N ASP A 378 -7.93 29.44 11.64
CA ASP A 378 -6.72 29.84 12.36
C ASP A 378 -6.46 28.98 13.60
N GLN A 379 -7.50 28.27 14.10
CA GLN A 379 -7.42 27.33 15.22
C GLN A 379 -7.07 25.90 14.77
N PHE A 380 -7.04 25.61 13.47
CA PHE A 380 -6.81 24.25 12.98
C PHE A 380 -5.38 23.79 13.30
N HIS A 381 -5.32 22.59 13.83
CA HIS A 381 -4.09 21.86 14.09
C HIS A 381 -4.35 20.36 13.85
N TYR A 382 -3.36 19.59 13.50
CA TYR A 382 -3.51 18.16 13.22
C TYR A 382 -3.88 17.34 14.48
N SER A 383 -3.57 17.83 15.67
CA SER A 383 -3.84 17.19 16.95
C SER A 383 -5.17 17.63 17.55
N TRP A 384 -5.44 17.17 18.77
CA TRP A 384 -6.61 17.57 19.55
C TRP A 384 -6.71 19.09 19.79
N GLU A 385 -5.59 19.82 19.77
CA GLU A 385 -5.59 21.27 19.89
C GLU A 385 -6.29 21.96 18.70
N GLY A 386 -6.46 21.23 17.57
CA GLY A 386 -7.24 21.69 16.41
C GLY A 386 -8.74 21.39 16.48
N HIS A 387 -9.23 20.80 17.59
CA HIS A 387 -10.65 20.60 17.78
C HIS A 387 -11.36 21.94 17.98
N VAL A 388 -12.20 22.31 17.02
CA VAL A 388 -13.00 23.55 17.07
C VAL A 388 -14.47 23.18 17.32
N PRO A 389 -15.03 23.40 18.52
CA PRO A 389 -16.39 22.96 18.86
C PRO A 389 -17.46 23.49 17.92
N ALA A 390 -17.29 24.68 17.35
CA ALA A 390 -18.22 25.24 16.38
C ALA A 390 -18.26 24.41 15.08
N VAL A 391 -17.10 24.04 14.55
CA VAL A 391 -17.00 23.17 13.34
C VAL A 391 -17.56 21.78 13.64
N HIS A 392 -17.25 21.23 14.82
CA HIS A 392 -17.74 19.92 15.22
C HIS A 392 -19.28 19.89 15.27
N ARG A 393 -19.93 20.94 15.84
CA ARG A 393 -21.39 21.08 15.83
C ARG A 393 -21.96 21.24 14.41
N LEU A 394 -21.31 22.02 13.53
CA LEU A 394 -21.75 22.15 12.15
C LEU A 394 -21.77 20.79 11.43
N LEU A 395 -20.74 19.99 11.63
CA LEU A 395 -20.67 18.62 11.11
C LEU A 395 -21.76 17.72 11.69
N GLY A 396 -22.02 17.80 13.01
CA GLY A 396 -23.10 17.06 13.68
C GLY A 396 -24.48 17.41 13.15
N GLN A 397 -24.81 18.70 13.04
CA GLN A 397 -26.08 19.20 12.50
C GLN A 397 -26.35 18.70 11.09
N ARG A 398 -25.29 18.54 10.27
CA ARG A 398 -25.37 18.03 8.91
C ARG A 398 -25.18 16.52 8.79
N ARG A 399 -25.06 15.79 9.91
CA ARG A 399 -24.80 14.35 9.97
C ARG A 399 -23.56 13.93 9.18
N LEU A 400 -22.51 14.77 9.23
CA LEU A 400 -21.23 14.55 8.56
C LEU A 400 -20.11 14.18 9.54
N LEU A 401 -20.39 14.11 10.86
CA LEU A 401 -19.39 13.67 11.84
C LEU A 401 -19.00 12.22 11.63
N PHE A 402 -19.97 11.33 11.44
CA PHE A 402 -19.76 9.89 11.24
C PHE A 402 -20.83 9.33 10.29
N PRO A 403 -20.72 9.66 8.99
CA PRO A 403 -21.78 9.38 8.01
C PRO A 403 -22.07 7.87 7.86
N GLY A 404 -21.11 6.99 8.16
CA GLY A 404 -21.28 5.54 8.09
C GLY A 404 -22.12 4.93 9.21
N LEU A 405 -22.38 5.67 10.31
CA LEU A 405 -23.22 5.17 11.39
C LEU A 405 -24.71 5.20 11.03
N PRO A 406 -25.54 4.36 11.69
CA PRO A 406 -26.99 4.40 11.53
C PRO A 406 -27.58 5.78 11.88
N PRO A 407 -28.74 6.16 11.31
CA PRO A 407 -29.41 7.43 11.62
C PRO A 407 -29.68 7.64 13.11
N ALA A 408 -29.95 6.57 13.86
CA ALA A 408 -30.13 6.59 15.31
C ALA A 408 -28.87 7.02 16.07
N LEU A 409 -27.69 6.87 15.46
CA LEU A 409 -26.40 7.30 15.98
C LEU A 409 -25.85 8.54 15.26
N GLY A 410 -26.71 9.32 14.62
CA GLY A 410 -26.37 10.58 13.97
C GLY A 410 -25.72 10.45 12.59
N GLY A 411 -25.61 9.24 12.07
CA GLY A 411 -25.09 8.99 10.73
C GLY A 411 -26.17 9.03 9.65
N ARG A 412 -25.79 8.59 8.44
CA ARG A 412 -26.65 8.48 7.27
C ARG A 412 -26.75 7.04 6.77
N GLU A 413 -26.16 6.08 7.50
CA GLU A 413 -26.01 4.69 7.07
C GLU A 413 -25.25 4.59 5.74
N ALA A 414 -24.41 5.59 5.48
CA ALA A 414 -23.57 5.65 4.29
C ALA A 414 -22.54 4.51 4.30
N GLY A 415 -22.17 4.04 3.12
CA GLY A 415 -21.19 2.98 2.98
C GLY A 415 -19.81 3.35 3.57
N SER A 416 -18.98 2.34 3.85
CA SER A 416 -17.64 2.53 4.41
C SER A 416 -16.77 3.45 3.54
N TYR A 417 -16.97 3.47 2.25
CA TYR A 417 -16.24 4.36 1.33
C TYR A 417 -16.61 5.83 1.51
N ALA A 418 -17.87 6.10 1.84
CA ALA A 418 -18.33 7.45 2.16
C ALA A 418 -17.72 7.95 3.49
N ALA A 419 -17.53 7.07 4.45
CA ALA A 419 -16.83 7.40 5.71
C ALA A 419 -15.35 7.72 5.47
N ILE A 420 -14.67 6.97 4.58
CA ILE A 420 -13.30 7.27 4.15
C ILE A 420 -13.23 8.63 3.48
N ALA A 421 -14.10 8.88 2.49
CA ALA A 421 -14.14 10.15 1.77
C ALA A 421 -14.39 11.34 2.71
N ALA A 422 -15.24 11.17 3.73
CA ALA A 422 -15.46 12.19 4.76
C ALA A 422 -14.17 12.49 5.53
N THR A 423 -13.47 11.46 6.00
CA THR A 423 -12.20 11.60 6.73
C THR A 423 -11.15 12.30 5.89
N GLU A 424 -10.90 11.80 4.67
CA GLU A 424 -9.93 12.39 3.73
C GLU A 424 -10.26 13.86 3.42
N ARG A 425 -11.55 14.18 3.28
CA ARG A 425 -11.95 15.55 2.96
C ARG A 425 -11.83 16.50 4.14
N LEU A 426 -12.07 16.04 5.38
CA LEU A 426 -11.80 16.82 6.59
C LEU A 426 -10.29 17.12 6.70
N GLU A 427 -9.44 16.11 6.54
CA GLU A 427 -7.98 16.24 6.58
C GLU A 427 -7.46 17.17 5.48
N ARG A 428 -7.99 17.07 4.26
CA ARG A 428 -7.62 17.95 3.14
C ARG A 428 -8.00 19.41 3.39
N ASN A 429 -9.11 19.65 4.10
CA ASN A 429 -9.47 20.98 4.58
C ASN A 429 -8.65 21.45 5.80
N GLY A 430 -7.70 20.64 6.28
CA GLY A 430 -6.83 20.94 7.42
C GLY A 430 -7.46 20.72 8.79
N TYR A 431 -8.65 20.14 8.85
CA TYR A 431 -9.35 19.86 10.11
C TYR A 431 -8.93 18.49 10.68
N THR A 432 -8.69 18.44 12.00
CA THR A 432 -8.35 17.20 12.67
C THR A 432 -9.51 16.21 12.73
N THR A 433 -9.23 14.93 12.50
CA THR A 433 -10.24 13.85 12.59
C THR A 433 -10.21 13.12 13.93
N MET A 434 -9.33 13.52 14.86
CA MET A 434 -9.16 12.86 16.16
C MET A 434 -10.45 12.84 16.98
N ALA A 435 -11.09 14.00 17.15
CA ALA A 435 -12.33 14.10 17.92
C ALA A 435 -13.50 13.36 17.26
N THR A 436 -13.60 13.40 15.93
CA THR A 436 -14.67 12.69 15.18
C THR A 436 -14.51 11.18 15.29
N GLY A 437 -13.30 10.65 15.12
CA GLY A 437 -13.02 9.22 15.22
C GLY A 437 -13.31 8.64 16.60
N VAL A 438 -12.87 9.34 17.66
CA VAL A 438 -13.15 8.92 19.04
C VAL A 438 -14.63 9.05 19.39
N ALA A 439 -15.31 10.11 18.94
CA ALA A 439 -16.75 10.28 19.15
C ALA A 439 -17.56 9.16 18.49
N ALA A 440 -17.22 8.78 17.26
CA ALA A 440 -17.86 7.66 16.56
C ALA A 440 -17.69 6.34 17.32
N MET A 441 -16.46 6.05 17.78
CA MET A 441 -16.18 4.87 18.61
C MET A 441 -16.98 4.86 19.89
N VAL A 442 -17.00 5.97 20.64
CA VAL A 442 -17.74 6.08 21.89
C VAL A 442 -19.24 5.92 21.66
N ALA A 443 -19.80 6.53 20.59
CA ALA A 443 -21.21 6.38 20.25
C ALA A 443 -21.58 4.90 20.03
N MET A 444 -20.79 4.14 19.27
CA MET A 444 -21.05 2.72 19.03
C MET A 444 -20.87 1.85 20.27
N ILE A 445 -19.86 2.13 21.11
CA ILE A 445 -19.64 1.38 22.35
C ILE A 445 -20.75 1.66 23.37
N VAL A 446 -21.19 2.91 23.50
CA VAL A 446 -22.32 3.30 24.37
C VAL A 446 -23.62 2.69 23.87
N ASP A 447 -23.91 2.71 22.58
CA ASP A 447 -25.11 2.08 22.02
C ASP A 447 -25.16 0.58 22.30
N ARG A 448 -24.03 -0.12 22.11
CA ARG A 448 -23.94 -1.58 22.25
C ARG A 448 -23.88 -2.06 23.72
N PHE A 449 -23.22 -1.32 24.59
CA PHE A 449 -22.86 -1.79 25.94
C PHE A 449 -23.35 -0.86 27.07
N GLY A 450 -23.85 0.34 26.77
CA GLY A 450 -24.32 1.30 27.74
C GLY A 450 -25.68 0.97 28.34
N SER A 451 -25.93 1.45 29.56
CA SER A 451 -27.28 1.47 30.18
C SER A 451 -28.23 2.37 29.39
N GLU A 452 -29.53 2.23 29.59
CA GLU A 452 -30.54 3.11 28.99
C GLU A 452 -30.32 4.58 29.42
N ALA A 453 -29.95 4.81 30.67
CA ALA A 453 -29.66 6.13 31.22
C ALA A 453 -28.47 6.80 30.51
N VAL A 454 -27.36 6.08 30.37
CA VAL A 454 -26.16 6.61 29.69
C VAL A 454 -26.36 6.79 28.20
N ARG A 455 -27.08 5.88 27.56
CA ARG A 455 -27.47 6.07 26.13
C ARG A 455 -28.30 7.34 25.96
N GLY A 456 -29.31 7.52 26.80
CA GLY A 456 -30.19 8.71 26.75
C GLY A 456 -29.48 10.03 27.03
N GLU A 457 -28.44 10.04 27.88
CA GLU A 457 -27.68 11.23 28.23
C GLU A 457 -26.58 11.53 27.19
N VAL A 458 -25.80 10.54 26.81
CA VAL A 458 -24.55 10.73 26.07
C VAL A 458 -24.76 10.79 24.55
N LEU A 459 -25.56 9.87 23.98
CA LEU A 459 -25.69 9.77 22.52
C LEU A 459 -26.19 11.07 21.87
N PRO A 460 -27.27 11.73 22.37
CA PRO A 460 -27.74 12.96 21.75
C PRO A 460 -26.66 14.06 21.69
N ARG A 461 -25.86 14.21 22.74
CA ARG A 461 -24.81 15.22 22.84
C ARG A 461 -23.61 14.92 21.91
N VAL A 462 -23.23 13.63 21.82
CA VAL A 462 -22.15 13.19 20.92
C VAL A 462 -22.58 13.30 19.47
N ILE A 463 -23.82 12.90 19.16
CA ILE A 463 -24.40 12.93 17.81
C ILE A 463 -24.51 14.37 17.28
N SER A 464 -24.96 15.29 18.11
CA SER A 464 -25.08 16.72 17.74
C SER A 464 -23.74 17.44 17.65
N GLY A 465 -22.66 16.82 18.08
CA GLY A 465 -21.33 17.45 18.16
C GLY A 465 -21.20 18.44 19.34
N GLU A 466 -22.11 18.37 20.33
CA GLU A 466 -22.04 19.19 21.57
C GLU A 466 -21.06 18.63 22.58
N ALA A 467 -20.83 17.30 22.57
CA ALA A 467 -19.91 16.64 23.49
C ALA A 467 -18.74 16.01 22.71
N ALA A 468 -17.55 16.19 23.23
CA ALA A 468 -16.35 15.48 22.81
C ALA A 468 -16.01 14.35 23.79
N CYS A 469 -15.29 13.33 23.29
CA CYS A 469 -14.89 12.17 24.06
C CYS A 469 -13.39 11.91 23.88
N CYS A 470 -12.72 11.40 24.92
CA CYS A 470 -11.33 10.96 24.85
C CYS A 470 -11.14 9.54 25.36
N LEU A 471 -9.95 8.96 25.18
CA LEU A 471 -9.62 7.59 25.53
C LEU A 471 -8.66 7.55 26.72
N GLY A 472 -9.00 6.75 27.74
CA GLY A 472 -8.19 6.51 28.93
C GLY A 472 -7.74 5.04 29.01
N TYR A 473 -6.92 4.58 28.08
CA TYR A 473 -6.46 3.20 28.04
C TYR A 473 -5.07 3.03 28.67
N SER A 474 -4.11 3.84 28.23
CA SER A 474 -2.72 3.78 28.66
C SER A 474 -2.51 4.25 30.10
N GLU A 475 -1.52 3.66 30.78
CA GLU A 475 -1.09 4.03 32.14
C GLU A 475 0.44 4.19 32.15
N PRO A 476 1.02 4.80 33.21
CA PRO A 476 2.48 4.91 33.31
C PRO A 476 3.24 3.58 33.18
N GLY A 477 2.62 2.46 33.57
CA GLY A 477 3.20 1.10 33.51
C GLY A 477 2.69 0.22 32.38
N SER A 478 1.71 0.67 31.56
CA SER A 478 1.10 -0.14 30.50
C SER A 478 0.62 0.72 29.32
N GLY A 479 1.18 0.44 28.14
CA GLY A 479 0.79 1.08 26.88
C GLY A 479 0.36 0.02 25.86
N SER A 480 1.30 -0.63 25.20
CA SER A 480 0.99 -1.70 24.22
C SER A 480 0.27 -2.89 24.84
N ASP A 481 0.48 -3.18 26.14
CA ASP A 481 -0.28 -4.18 26.90
C ASP A 481 -1.40 -3.49 27.68
N VAL A 482 -2.45 -3.06 26.99
CA VAL A 482 -3.60 -2.36 27.58
C VAL A 482 -4.33 -3.18 28.67
N PHE A 483 -4.22 -4.52 28.61
CA PHE A 483 -4.83 -5.41 29.58
C PHE A 483 -4.06 -5.50 30.91
N ALA A 484 -2.84 -4.96 30.98
CA ALA A 484 -2.09 -4.79 32.23
C ALA A 484 -2.52 -3.55 33.04
N ALA A 485 -3.71 -3.01 32.78
CA ALA A 485 -4.24 -1.84 33.48
C ALA A 485 -4.33 -2.07 34.99
N ASN A 486 -3.89 -1.05 35.77
CA ASN A 486 -3.86 -1.02 37.23
C ASN A 486 -4.78 0.05 37.85
N CYS A 487 -5.32 0.99 37.07
CA CYS A 487 -6.35 1.91 37.51
C CYS A 487 -7.55 1.11 38.02
N ARG A 488 -7.93 1.24 39.28
CA ARG A 488 -8.90 0.38 39.98
C ARG A 488 -10.28 0.99 40.01
N ALA A 489 -11.29 0.14 39.88
CA ALA A 489 -12.67 0.48 40.18
C ALA A 489 -13.20 -0.47 41.25
N PHE A 490 -13.55 0.08 42.39
CA PHE A 490 -14.07 -0.64 43.54
C PHE A 490 -15.60 -0.55 43.56
N ARG A 491 -16.28 -1.68 43.75
CA ARG A 491 -17.74 -1.71 43.87
C ARG A 491 -18.18 -1.09 45.22
N GLU A 492 -19.12 -0.17 45.17
CA GLU A 492 -19.83 0.42 46.32
C GLU A 492 -21.34 0.10 46.24
N GLU A 493 -22.13 0.40 47.27
CA GLU A 493 -23.58 0.10 47.28
C GLU A 493 -24.30 0.74 46.07
N ASP A 494 -23.99 1.98 45.76
CA ASP A 494 -24.68 2.78 44.74
C ASP A 494 -23.86 2.97 43.45
N GLY A 495 -22.78 2.19 43.25
CA GLY A 495 -21.97 2.35 42.04
C GLY A 495 -20.52 1.93 42.19
N TRP A 496 -19.63 2.79 41.73
CA TRP A 496 -18.19 2.51 41.63
C TRP A 496 -17.36 3.68 42.12
N ARG A 497 -16.23 3.37 42.73
CA ARG A 497 -15.20 4.31 43.14
C ARG A 497 -13.91 4.01 42.35
N ILE A 498 -13.50 4.97 41.52
CA ILE A 498 -12.34 4.81 40.62
C ILE A 498 -11.15 5.56 41.18
N SER A 499 -10.00 4.88 41.28
CA SER A 499 -8.74 5.46 41.73
C SER A 499 -7.58 4.96 40.88
N GLY A 500 -6.70 5.87 40.46
CA GLY A 500 -5.53 5.58 39.66
C GLY A 500 -5.13 6.70 38.71
N THR A 501 -4.30 6.37 37.71
CA THR A 501 -3.75 7.35 36.77
C THR A 501 -3.82 6.79 35.36
N LYS A 502 -4.29 7.61 34.43
CA LYS A 502 -4.19 7.33 33.01
C LYS A 502 -3.19 8.31 32.35
N MET A 503 -2.49 7.84 31.33
CA MET A 503 -1.46 8.60 30.63
C MET A 503 -1.77 8.68 29.14
N PHE A 504 -1.31 9.75 28.50
CA PHE A 504 -1.59 10.03 27.09
C PHE A 504 -3.10 10.12 26.79
N THR A 505 -3.88 10.68 27.73
CA THR A 505 -5.31 10.93 27.55
C THR A 505 -5.50 12.21 26.73
N SER A 506 -5.13 12.12 25.43
CA SER A 506 -5.18 13.25 24.52
C SER A 506 -6.60 13.75 24.34
N GLY A 507 -6.80 15.07 24.35
CA GLY A 507 -8.12 15.71 24.26
C GLY A 507 -8.91 15.75 25.57
N ALA A 508 -8.38 15.27 26.70
CA ALA A 508 -9.12 15.30 27.99
C ALA A 508 -9.51 16.72 28.41
N GLU A 509 -8.74 17.74 28.04
CA GLU A 509 -9.00 19.15 28.33
C GLU A 509 -10.19 19.75 27.60
N VAL A 510 -10.60 19.14 26.48
CA VAL A 510 -11.70 19.59 25.63
C VAL A 510 -12.86 18.59 25.60
N SER A 511 -12.71 17.44 26.27
CA SER A 511 -13.70 16.37 26.27
C SER A 511 -14.63 16.43 27.47
N ASP A 512 -15.88 16.01 27.28
CA ASP A 512 -16.89 15.84 28.33
C ASP A 512 -16.75 14.46 29.00
N TYR A 513 -16.36 13.45 28.24
CA TYR A 513 -16.32 12.06 28.70
C TYR A 513 -15.01 11.39 28.35
N VAL A 514 -14.54 10.47 29.20
CA VAL A 514 -13.42 9.57 28.93
C VAL A 514 -13.90 8.13 28.92
N LEU A 515 -13.61 7.42 27.82
CA LEU A 515 -13.80 5.97 27.71
C LEU A 515 -12.57 5.28 28.29
N MET A 516 -12.70 4.57 29.40
CA MET A 516 -11.57 4.01 30.12
C MET A 516 -11.75 2.57 30.58
N LEU A 517 -10.64 1.83 30.62
CA LEU A 517 -10.58 0.45 31.12
C LEU A 517 -10.02 0.46 32.55
N CYS A 518 -10.73 -0.17 33.49
CA CYS A 518 -10.32 -0.25 34.89
C CYS A 518 -10.22 -1.69 35.39
N ARG A 519 -9.34 -1.94 36.36
CA ARG A 519 -9.21 -3.20 37.08
C ARG A 519 -10.31 -3.29 38.15
N THR A 520 -11.24 -4.23 37.96
CA THR A 520 -12.34 -4.51 38.91
C THR A 520 -12.07 -5.76 39.76
N ASN A 521 -11.24 -6.67 39.25
CA ASN A 521 -10.85 -7.88 40.00
C ASN A 521 -9.33 -8.11 39.90
N THR A 522 -8.64 -7.99 41.02
CA THR A 522 -7.17 -8.14 41.13
C THR A 522 -6.73 -9.60 41.22
N ASP A 523 -7.63 -10.51 41.57
CA ASP A 523 -7.32 -11.94 41.74
C ASP A 523 -7.45 -12.70 40.41
N ALA A 524 -8.12 -12.11 39.42
CA ALA A 524 -8.28 -12.69 38.10
C ALA A 524 -7.01 -12.49 37.24
N PRO A 525 -6.78 -13.37 36.24
CA PRO A 525 -5.76 -13.14 35.23
C PRO A 525 -5.93 -11.76 34.56
N LYS A 526 -4.82 -11.15 34.13
CA LYS A 526 -4.80 -9.75 33.63
C LYS A 526 -5.90 -9.40 32.61
N HIS A 527 -6.31 -10.34 31.78
CA HIS A 527 -7.34 -10.17 30.74
C HIS A 527 -8.77 -10.52 31.19
N LYS A 528 -8.99 -10.93 32.46
CA LYS A 528 -10.32 -11.33 33.00
C LYS A 528 -10.70 -10.46 34.17
N GLY A 529 -10.28 -9.53 34.63
CA GLY A 529 -10.68 -8.71 35.79
C GLY A 529 -10.75 -7.23 35.41
N LEU A 530 -11.20 -6.96 34.21
CA LEU A 530 -11.27 -5.61 33.67
C LEU A 530 -12.70 -5.25 33.29
N THR A 531 -13.09 -4.01 33.55
CA THR A 531 -14.40 -3.44 33.20
C THR A 531 -14.20 -2.12 32.48
N MET A 532 -15.02 -1.87 31.46
CA MET A 532 -15.05 -0.63 30.70
C MET A 532 -16.02 0.36 31.34
N PHE A 533 -15.60 1.61 31.43
CA PHE A 533 -16.43 2.71 31.94
C PHE A 533 -16.39 3.92 31.02
N LEU A 534 -17.49 4.63 30.91
CA LEU A 534 -17.53 5.98 30.39
C LEU A 534 -17.64 6.94 31.56
N VAL A 535 -16.64 7.78 31.80
CA VAL A 535 -16.59 8.64 32.97
C VAL A 535 -16.74 10.11 32.58
N PRO A 536 -17.75 10.85 33.10
CA PRO A 536 -17.81 12.29 32.90
C PRO A 536 -16.60 12.99 33.53
N LEU A 537 -15.87 13.78 32.74
CA LEU A 537 -14.65 14.45 33.21
C LEU A 537 -14.90 15.60 34.20
N THR A 538 -16.16 15.96 34.39
CA THR A 538 -16.60 16.97 35.40
C THR A 538 -16.76 16.40 36.81
N ARG A 539 -16.57 15.09 37.03
CA ARG A 539 -16.70 14.47 38.34
C ARG A 539 -15.60 14.95 39.28
N ALA A 540 -16.01 15.17 40.57
CA ALA A 540 -15.04 15.49 41.61
C ALA A 540 -14.00 14.39 41.77
N GLY A 541 -12.75 14.75 42.06
CA GLY A 541 -11.62 13.82 42.18
C GLY A 541 -10.86 13.59 40.88
N ILE A 542 -11.26 14.21 39.76
CA ILE A 542 -10.50 14.14 38.48
C ILE A 542 -9.59 15.36 38.37
N THR A 543 -8.30 15.11 38.09
CA THR A 543 -7.33 16.15 37.79
C THR A 543 -6.70 15.87 36.44
N ILE A 544 -6.66 16.87 35.56
CA ILE A 544 -6.08 16.79 34.21
C ILE A 544 -4.81 17.63 34.21
N GLN A 545 -3.67 16.97 34.01
CA GLN A 545 -2.36 17.61 33.90
C GLN A 545 -1.86 17.57 32.46
N ALA A 546 -1.56 18.76 31.92
CA ALA A 546 -1.01 18.88 30.57
C ALA A 546 0.40 18.29 30.47
N VAL A 547 0.66 17.57 29.35
CA VAL A 547 1.98 17.12 28.92
C VAL A 547 2.22 17.65 27.51
N ARG A 548 3.28 18.42 27.33
CA ARG A 548 3.68 18.92 26.01
C ARG A 548 4.63 17.95 25.33
N THR A 549 4.35 17.64 24.08
CA THR A 549 5.21 16.78 23.26
C THR A 549 6.12 17.62 22.35
N PHE A 550 7.19 17.03 21.83
CA PHE A 550 8.06 17.72 20.84
C PHE A 550 7.33 17.92 19.49
N GLN A 551 6.20 17.25 19.30
CA GLN A 551 5.35 17.36 18.11
C GLN A 551 4.53 18.66 18.10
N ASP A 552 4.70 19.55 19.09
CA ASP A 552 3.89 20.75 19.36
C ASP A 552 2.41 20.42 19.63
N GLU A 553 2.14 19.27 20.21
CA GLU A 553 0.81 18.88 20.66
C GLU A 553 0.75 18.74 22.18
N ARG A 554 -0.44 18.91 22.70
CA ARG A 554 -0.77 18.61 24.08
C ARG A 554 -1.39 17.22 24.17
N THR A 555 -0.88 16.40 25.10
CA THR A 555 -1.58 15.26 25.66
C THR A 555 -1.74 15.46 27.16
N ASN A 556 -2.34 14.52 27.89
CA ASN A 556 -2.58 14.69 29.30
C ASN A 556 -2.27 13.43 30.11
N ILE A 557 -1.94 13.67 31.40
CA ILE A 557 -2.06 12.69 32.44
C ILE A 557 -3.36 13.01 33.18
N THR A 558 -4.21 12.00 33.41
CA THR A 558 -5.45 12.15 34.18
C THR A 558 -5.37 11.33 35.43
N PHE A 559 -5.57 12.00 36.56
CA PHE A 559 -5.57 11.41 37.91
C PHE A 559 -7.01 11.24 38.36
N TYR A 560 -7.31 10.10 38.95
CA TYR A 560 -8.60 9.74 39.51
C TYR A 560 -8.40 9.44 41.00
N ASP A 561 -8.91 10.33 41.85
CA ASP A 561 -8.81 10.22 43.30
C ASP A 561 -10.21 10.00 43.88
N ASP A 562 -10.53 8.73 44.12
CA ASP A 562 -11.81 8.28 44.66
C ASP A 562 -13.05 8.81 43.90
N VAL A 563 -12.97 8.82 42.59
CA VAL A 563 -14.02 9.31 41.70
C VAL A 563 -15.23 8.39 41.75
N ARG A 564 -16.39 8.95 42.18
CA ARG A 564 -17.63 8.19 42.30
C ARG A 564 -18.52 8.34 41.08
N ILE A 565 -19.00 7.21 40.55
CA ILE A 565 -19.95 7.12 39.46
C ILE A 565 -21.02 6.07 39.78
N SER A 566 -22.25 6.23 39.25
CA SER A 566 -23.30 5.20 39.35
C SER A 566 -22.94 4.00 38.44
N ASP A 567 -23.58 2.85 38.70
CA ASP A 567 -23.39 1.65 37.86
C ASP A 567 -23.85 1.85 36.41
N ASP A 568 -24.68 2.85 36.14
CA ASP A 568 -25.11 3.19 34.78
C ASP A 568 -23.94 3.52 33.83
N TRP A 569 -22.85 4.08 34.37
CA TRP A 569 -21.66 4.47 33.61
C TRP A 569 -20.73 3.30 33.27
N ARG A 570 -21.05 2.09 33.69
CA ARG A 570 -20.38 0.87 33.31
C ARG A 570 -20.85 0.42 31.91
N LEU A 571 -19.92 0.04 31.08
CA LEU A 571 -20.20 -0.44 29.72
C LEU A 571 -19.98 -1.96 29.64
N GLY A 572 -21.08 -2.70 29.47
CA GLY A 572 -21.08 -4.15 29.46
C GLY A 572 -21.04 -4.80 30.85
N ASP A 573 -20.60 -6.04 30.93
CA ASP A 573 -20.58 -6.83 32.16
C ASP A 573 -19.38 -6.46 33.06
N VAL A 574 -19.54 -6.67 34.39
CA VAL A 574 -18.41 -6.61 35.33
C VAL A 574 -17.39 -7.68 34.92
N ASP A 575 -16.12 -7.32 34.92
CA ASP A 575 -14.99 -8.15 34.45
C ASP A 575 -15.06 -8.54 32.96
N GLY A 576 -16.04 -7.99 32.21
CA GLY A 576 -16.27 -8.19 30.78
C GLY A 576 -15.62 -7.13 29.88
N GLY A 577 -14.75 -6.26 30.41
CA GLY A 577 -14.15 -5.12 29.70
C GLY A 577 -13.34 -5.50 28.47
N VAL A 578 -12.79 -6.71 28.40
CA VAL A 578 -12.08 -7.22 27.21
C VAL A 578 -12.99 -7.27 25.99
N ARG A 579 -14.28 -7.63 26.17
CA ARG A 579 -15.26 -7.68 25.06
C ARG A 579 -15.56 -6.29 24.50
N ALA A 580 -15.75 -5.32 25.39
CA ALA A 580 -15.96 -3.92 24.99
C ALA A 580 -14.69 -3.33 24.35
N MET A 581 -13.50 -3.64 24.91
CA MET A 581 -12.23 -3.21 24.36
C MET A 581 -11.95 -3.81 22.99
N ALA A 582 -12.25 -5.10 22.77
CA ALA A 582 -12.10 -5.73 21.46
C ALA A 582 -12.97 -5.04 20.41
N ALA A 583 -14.23 -4.73 20.75
CA ALA A 583 -15.11 -3.96 19.86
C ALA A 583 -14.56 -2.55 19.57
N ALA A 584 -14.02 -1.85 20.57
CA ALA A 584 -13.40 -0.54 20.38
C ALA A 584 -12.16 -0.61 19.46
N LEU A 585 -11.30 -1.61 19.65
CA LEU A 585 -10.11 -1.82 18.80
C LEU A 585 -10.47 -2.23 17.37
N GLU A 586 -11.58 -2.96 17.15
CA GLU A 586 -12.10 -3.23 15.80
C GLU A 586 -12.47 -1.94 15.06
N LEU A 587 -13.03 -0.96 15.77
CA LEU A 587 -13.41 0.34 15.19
C LEU A 587 -12.19 1.26 14.94
N GLU A 588 -11.12 1.10 15.71
CA GLU A 588 -9.86 1.81 15.50
C GLU A 588 -9.08 1.25 14.29
N GLN A 589 -9.42 0.03 13.82
CA GLN A 589 -8.81 -0.59 12.66
C GLN A 589 -9.25 0.15 11.38
N GLY A 590 -8.28 0.60 10.60
CA GLY A 590 -8.50 1.37 9.38
C GLY A 590 -7.92 2.78 9.46
N TYR A 591 -7.34 3.17 10.61
CA TYR A 591 -6.61 4.43 10.70
C TYR A 591 -5.45 4.44 9.70
N SER A 592 -5.40 5.48 8.89
CA SER A 592 -4.35 5.73 7.91
C SER A 592 -3.90 7.18 8.04
N VAL A 593 -2.64 7.43 7.76
CA VAL A 593 -2.08 8.80 7.69
C VAL A 593 -1.78 9.21 6.24
N ALA A 594 -2.49 8.62 5.28
CA ALA A 594 -2.34 8.95 3.87
C ALA A 594 -2.69 10.43 3.59
N GLY A 595 -3.74 10.98 4.21
CA GLY A 595 -4.13 12.38 4.05
C GLY A 595 -3.06 13.38 4.53
N PRO A 596 -2.56 13.30 5.79
CA PRO A 596 -1.41 14.10 6.22
C PRO A 596 -0.17 13.93 5.35
N HIS A 597 0.09 12.72 4.86
CA HIS A 597 1.21 12.43 3.95
C HIS A 597 1.05 13.13 2.60
N GLU A 598 -0.16 13.12 2.02
CA GLU A 598 -0.46 13.82 0.77
C GLU A 598 -0.25 15.33 0.92
N ARG A 599 -0.74 15.92 2.01
CA ARG A 599 -0.52 17.35 2.31
C ARG A 599 0.95 17.71 2.46
N LEU A 600 1.76 16.81 3.03
CA LEU A 600 3.22 16.99 3.08
C LEU A 600 3.82 17.06 1.69
N VAL A 601 3.44 16.16 0.78
CA VAL A 601 3.94 16.14 -0.60
C VAL A 601 3.53 17.41 -1.34
N GLU A 602 2.26 17.82 -1.24
CA GLU A 602 1.75 19.06 -1.85
C GLU A 602 2.51 20.31 -1.35
N ALA A 603 2.75 20.39 -0.03
CA ALA A 603 3.51 21.51 0.55
C ALA A 603 4.98 21.53 0.07
N ALA A 604 5.60 20.36 -0.04
CA ALA A 604 6.98 20.26 -0.54
C ALA A 604 7.06 20.61 -2.04
N GLU A 605 6.07 20.22 -2.83
CA GLU A 605 5.95 20.62 -4.25
C GLU A 605 5.79 22.13 -4.40
N GLU A 606 4.94 22.76 -3.58
CA GLU A 606 4.76 24.21 -3.57
C GLU A 606 6.07 24.93 -3.24
N LEU A 607 6.79 24.46 -2.24
CA LEU A 607 8.11 24.99 -1.90
C LEU A 607 9.12 24.80 -3.03
N ALA A 608 9.17 23.61 -3.64
CA ALA A 608 10.09 23.31 -4.72
C ALA A 608 9.85 24.20 -5.96
N ARG A 609 8.59 24.62 -6.20
CA ARG A 609 8.24 25.61 -7.23
C ARG A 609 8.63 27.06 -6.86
N SER A 610 8.99 27.33 -5.62
CA SER A 610 9.40 28.66 -5.15
C SER A 610 10.91 28.78 -4.91
N ILE A 611 11.60 27.68 -4.64
CA ILE A 611 13.04 27.64 -4.35
C ILE A 611 13.85 27.70 -5.65
N ARG A 612 14.88 28.55 -5.69
CA ARG A 612 15.81 28.60 -6.83
C ARG A 612 16.98 27.64 -6.61
N ALA A 613 17.30 26.87 -7.65
CA ALA A 613 18.41 25.93 -7.67
C ALA A 613 19.06 25.87 -9.06
N GLY A 614 20.38 26.03 -9.14
CA GLY A 614 21.13 25.83 -10.38
C GLY A 614 20.74 26.72 -11.57
N GLY A 615 20.11 27.87 -11.32
CA GLY A 615 19.64 28.80 -12.38
C GLY A 615 18.18 28.63 -12.79
N GLY A 616 17.48 27.58 -12.31
CA GLY A 616 16.05 27.32 -12.47
C GLY A 616 15.32 27.25 -11.12
N LEU A 617 14.24 26.50 -11.10
CA LEU A 617 13.52 26.16 -9.86
C LEU A 617 13.95 24.78 -9.34
N LEU A 618 13.83 24.58 -8.05
CA LEU A 618 14.15 23.27 -7.44
C LEU A 618 13.32 22.14 -8.04
N ILE A 619 12.05 22.38 -8.34
CA ILE A 619 11.13 21.42 -8.95
C ILE A 619 11.61 20.93 -10.33
N ASP A 620 12.44 21.69 -11.04
CA ASP A 620 12.93 21.36 -12.37
C ASP A 620 14.19 20.48 -12.33
N THR A 621 14.68 20.15 -11.13
CA THR A 621 15.86 19.29 -10.96
C THR A 621 15.46 17.82 -10.86
N ASP A 622 16.25 16.93 -11.46
CA ASP A 622 16.01 15.48 -11.42
C ASP A 622 15.98 14.93 -9.98
N ASP A 623 16.82 15.45 -9.08
CA ASP A 623 16.86 15.02 -7.67
C ASP A 623 15.55 15.37 -6.95
N ALA A 624 15.09 16.62 -7.09
CA ALA A 624 13.84 17.04 -6.45
C ALA A 624 12.63 16.25 -7.00
N GLN A 625 12.55 16.10 -8.31
CA GLN A 625 11.51 15.30 -8.94
C GLN A 625 11.54 13.84 -8.45
N ALA A 626 12.71 13.22 -8.38
CA ALA A 626 12.85 11.86 -7.90
C ALA A 626 12.40 11.68 -6.44
N ARG A 627 12.73 12.63 -5.57
CA ARG A 627 12.33 12.61 -4.15
C ARG A 627 10.83 12.80 -3.98
N LEU A 628 10.24 13.74 -4.69
CA LEU A 628 8.79 13.99 -4.69
C LEU A 628 8.02 12.79 -5.28
N VAL A 629 8.50 12.18 -6.36
CA VAL A 629 7.89 10.98 -6.95
C VAL A 629 7.93 9.80 -5.99
N ARG A 630 9.05 9.57 -5.27
CA ARG A 630 9.12 8.52 -4.25
C ARG A 630 8.09 8.73 -3.13
N ALA A 631 7.93 9.97 -2.68
CA ALA A 631 6.92 10.30 -1.67
C ALA A 631 5.49 10.09 -2.23
N ARG A 632 5.22 10.51 -3.47
CA ARG A 632 3.92 10.32 -4.14
C ARG A 632 3.60 8.84 -4.35
N ALA A 633 4.57 8.02 -4.74
CA ALA A 633 4.40 6.56 -4.85
C ALA A 633 3.94 5.92 -3.52
N ARG A 634 4.52 6.38 -2.40
CA ARG A 634 4.13 5.93 -1.05
C ARG A 634 2.72 6.39 -0.68
N VAL A 635 2.34 7.61 -1.04
CA VAL A 635 0.98 8.14 -0.84
C VAL A 635 -0.03 7.28 -1.63
N TRP A 636 0.22 7.02 -2.90
CA TRP A 636 -0.66 6.18 -3.72
C TRP A 636 -0.84 4.79 -3.14
N ALA A 637 0.27 4.14 -2.76
CA ALA A 637 0.20 2.81 -2.13
C ALA A 637 -0.54 2.84 -0.78
N ALA A 638 -0.38 3.91 0.03
CA ALA A 638 -1.06 4.07 1.31
C ALA A 638 -2.59 4.19 1.13
N HIS A 639 -3.06 5.00 0.19
CA HIS A 639 -4.49 5.10 -0.15
C HIS A 639 -5.03 3.76 -0.65
N MET A 640 -4.32 3.09 -1.57
CA MET A 640 -4.75 1.80 -2.10
C MET A 640 -4.84 0.71 -1.02
N MET A 641 -3.92 0.69 -0.05
CA MET A 641 -3.98 -0.23 1.08
C MET A 641 -5.16 0.07 2.02
N GLN A 642 -5.45 1.35 2.27
CA GLN A 642 -6.60 1.78 3.05
C GLN A 642 -7.91 1.36 2.36
N TYR A 643 -8.03 1.60 1.07
CA TYR A 643 -9.19 1.24 0.27
C TYR A 643 -9.42 -0.27 0.22
N ARG A 644 -8.35 -1.06 0.04
CA ARG A 644 -8.42 -2.52 0.08
C ARG A 644 -8.85 -3.04 1.44
N ALA A 645 -8.36 -2.46 2.53
CA ALA A 645 -8.78 -2.83 3.88
C ALA A 645 -10.28 -2.58 4.11
N ALA A 646 -10.78 -1.42 3.67
CA ALA A 646 -12.20 -1.09 3.76
C ALA A 646 -13.07 -1.99 2.84
N TRP A 647 -12.60 -2.26 1.62
CA TRP A 647 -13.28 -3.17 0.70
C TRP A 647 -13.42 -4.58 1.28
N SER A 648 -12.38 -5.11 1.91
CA SER A 648 -12.40 -6.42 2.58
C SER A 648 -13.45 -6.48 3.70
N GLN A 649 -13.61 -5.40 4.47
CA GLN A 649 -14.62 -5.32 5.52
C GLN A 649 -16.05 -5.30 4.95
N THR A 650 -16.30 -4.53 3.90
CA THR A 650 -17.63 -4.42 3.26
C THR A 650 -18.08 -5.72 2.61
N HIS A 651 -17.16 -6.55 2.13
CA HIS A 651 -17.47 -7.82 1.48
C HIS A 651 -17.51 -9.02 2.45
N SER A 652 -17.66 -8.76 3.76
CA SER A 652 -17.74 -9.79 4.82
C SER A 652 -16.55 -10.76 4.81
N ARG A 653 -15.39 -10.28 4.40
CA ARG A 653 -14.10 -10.98 4.42
C ARG A 653 -13.11 -10.22 5.31
N PRO A 654 -13.44 -9.99 6.60
CA PRO A 654 -12.58 -9.19 7.45
C PRO A 654 -11.21 -9.88 7.61
N ASP A 655 -10.20 -9.27 7.05
CA ASP A 655 -8.82 -9.66 7.26
C ASP A 655 -8.15 -8.62 8.17
N GLY A 656 -8.00 -8.98 9.45
CA GLY A 656 -7.36 -8.09 10.42
C GLY A 656 -5.88 -7.81 10.14
N ALA A 657 -5.27 -8.49 9.18
CA ALA A 657 -3.93 -8.17 8.71
C ALA A 657 -3.94 -6.95 7.77
N LEU A 658 -4.96 -6.78 6.92
CA LEU A 658 -5.02 -5.67 5.96
C LEU A 658 -5.09 -4.31 6.64
N SER A 659 -5.89 -4.17 7.71
CA SER A 659 -5.94 -2.92 8.48
C SER A 659 -4.61 -2.61 9.16
N SER A 660 -3.97 -3.62 9.77
CA SER A 660 -2.63 -3.49 10.36
C SER A 660 -1.58 -3.16 9.29
N MET A 661 -1.70 -3.73 8.08
CA MET A 661 -0.83 -3.47 6.94
C MET A 661 -0.95 -2.01 6.48
N SER A 662 -2.18 -1.51 6.32
CA SER A 662 -2.46 -0.13 5.94
C SER A 662 -1.86 0.86 6.95
N LYS A 663 -2.08 0.62 8.24
CA LYS A 663 -1.54 1.48 9.32
C LYS A 663 -0.02 1.44 9.36
N LEU A 664 0.60 0.27 9.32
CA LEU A 664 2.06 0.12 9.34
C LEU A 664 2.70 0.81 8.14
N PHE A 665 2.16 0.55 6.93
CA PHE A 665 2.69 1.13 5.70
C PHE A 665 2.56 2.65 5.69
N SER A 666 1.36 3.18 5.96
CA SER A 666 1.12 4.62 5.90
C SER A 666 1.96 5.39 6.91
N SER A 667 2.08 4.89 8.16
CA SER A 667 2.86 5.56 9.22
C SER A 667 4.36 5.61 8.91
N GLU A 668 4.97 4.49 8.52
CA GLU A 668 6.40 4.44 8.22
C GLU A 668 6.75 5.17 6.92
N SER A 669 5.90 5.05 5.89
CA SER A 669 6.06 5.79 4.64
C SER A 669 5.94 7.30 4.83
N PHE A 670 5.03 7.74 5.73
CA PHE A 670 4.92 9.15 6.09
C PHE A 670 6.20 9.64 6.79
N GLN A 671 6.73 8.87 7.73
CA GLN A 671 7.96 9.21 8.43
C GLN A 671 9.16 9.30 7.48
N GLU A 672 9.33 8.31 6.59
CA GLU A 672 10.39 8.32 5.59
C GLU A 672 10.29 9.52 4.65
N SER A 673 9.08 9.83 4.16
CA SER A 673 8.86 10.98 3.28
C SER A 673 9.05 12.30 4.01
N ALA A 674 8.65 12.38 5.29
CA ALA A 674 8.82 13.60 6.08
C ALA A 674 10.30 13.92 6.30
N HIS A 675 11.15 12.93 6.55
CA HIS A 675 12.60 13.12 6.60
C HIS A 675 13.16 13.63 5.27
N ASP A 676 12.82 12.93 4.17
CA ASP A 676 13.37 13.23 2.85
C ASP A 676 12.94 14.61 2.35
N LEU A 677 11.66 14.96 2.52
CA LEU A 677 11.13 16.25 2.07
C LEU A 677 11.50 17.43 2.98
N MET A 678 11.76 17.18 4.27
CA MET A 678 12.35 18.16 5.17
C MET A 678 13.73 18.59 4.67
N ASP A 679 14.57 17.63 4.27
CA ASP A 679 15.89 17.88 3.71
C ASP A 679 15.81 18.56 2.33
N LEU A 680 14.90 18.11 1.46
CA LEU A 680 14.72 18.69 0.14
C LEU A 680 14.41 20.19 0.17
N THR A 681 13.57 20.60 1.13
CA THR A 681 13.08 21.98 1.21
C THR A 681 13.85 22.85 2.20
N ALA A 682 15.00 22.36 2.67
CA ALA A 682 15.89 23.11 3.55
C ALA A 682 16.48 24.36 2.85
N PRO A 683 16.76 25.48 3.57
CA PRO A 683 16.52 25.66 5.00
C PRO A 683 15.10 26.14 5.36
N LEU A 684 14.20 26.33 4.39
CA LEU A 684 12.85 26.87 4.62
C LEU A 684 12.02 25.96 5.54
N SER A 685 12.19 24.65 5.40
CA SER A 685 11.54 23.63 6.23
C SER A 685 11.85 23.71 7.74
N LEU A 686 12.87 24.44 8.14
CA LEU A 686 13.15 24.72 9.56
C LEU A 686 12.13 25.70 10.18
N SER A 687 11.38 26.43 9.36
CA SER A 687 10.40 27.40 9.81
C SER A 687 9.15 26.73 10.40
N LYS A 688 8.67 27.23 11.55
CA LYS A 688 7.36 26.89 12.14
C LYS A 688 6.25 27.89 11.75
N ARG A 689 6.54 28.88 10.90
CA ARG A 689 5.53 29.86 10.48
C ARG A 689 4.45 29.20 9.64
N PRO A 690 3.18 29.66 9.75
CA PRO A 690 2.11 29.17 8.89
C PRO A 690 2.47 29.23 7.39
N GLY A 691 2.03 28.21 6.66
CA GLY A 691 2.31 28.06 5.22
C GLY A 691 3.06 26.76 4.90
N PRO A 692 3.45 26.53 3.64
CA PRO A 692 4.02 25.26 3.19
C PRO A 692 5.26 24.83 3.98
N ALA A 693 6.17 25.75 4.31
CA ALA A 693 7.37 25.45 5.10
C ALA A 693 7.03 24.98 6.53
N GLY A 694 6.09 25.70 7.17
CA GLY A 694 5.62 25.30 8.50
C GLY A 694 4.89 23.96 8.47
N LEU A 695 4.15 23.66 7.41
CA LEU A 695 3.46 22.38 7.24
C LEU A 695 4.47 21.23 7.07
N VAL A 696 5.52 21.39 6.27
CA VAL A 696 6.60 20.39 6.16
C VAL A 696 7.24 20.14 7.53
N ASN A 697 7.56 21.22 8.27
CA ASN A 697 8.10 21.11 9.63
C ASN A 697 7.16 20.40 10.60
N GLN A 698 5.86 20.72 10.54
CA GLN A 698 4.83 20.08 11.37
C GLN A 698 4.69 18.59 11.04
N CYS A 699 4.61 18.23 9.75
CA CYS A 699 4.52 16.86 9.29
C CYS A 699 5.74 16.03 9.72
N TYR A 700 6.95 16.60 9.65
CA TYR A 700 8.16 15.93 10.14
C TYR A 700 8.03 15.55 11.62
N ARG A 701 7.59 16.46 12.47
CA ARG A 701 7.41 16.19 13.91
C ARG A 701 6.26 15.23 14.18
N HIS A 702 5.12 15.40 13.49
CA HIS A 702 3.95 14.53 13.62
C HIS A 702 4.24 13.09 13.20
N ALA A 703 4.99 12.89 12.12
CA ALA A 703 5.25 11.57 11.57
C ALA A 703 5.87 10.58 12.59
N HIS A 704 6.68 11.06 13.53
CA HIS A 704 7.26 10.20 14.57
C HIS A 704 6.19 9.58 15.50
N GLY A 705 5.16 10.34 15.85
CA GLY A 705 4.07 9.83 16.69
C GLY A 705 3.23 8.77 16.00
N THR A 706 3.06 8.88 14.69
CA THR A 706 2.22 7.95 13.91
C THR A 706 2.70 6.50 13.97
N THR A 707 3.98 6.27 14.22
CA THR A 707 4.56 4.93 14.39
C THR A 707 4.41 4.37 15.81
N VAL A 708 3.87 5.17 16.75
CA VAL A 708 3.76 4.86 18.19
C VAL A 708 2.31 4.67 18.62
N TYR A 709 1.44 5.65 18.35
CA TYR A 709 0.04 5.58 18.76
C TYR A 709 -0.82 4.76 17.79
N GLY A 710 -2.00 4.31 18.24
CA GLY A 710 -2.85 3.38 17.47
C GLY A 710 -2.21 2.00 17.28
N GLY A 711 -1.33 1.58 18.21
CA GLY A 711 -0.44 0.43 18.12
C GLY A 711 0.91 0.77 17.48
N THR A 712 1.99 0.34 18.13
CA THR A 712 3.34 0.58 17.59
C THR A 712 3.58 -0.24 16.31
N SER A 713 4.55 0.19 15.51
CA SER A 713 4.98 -0.54 14.30
C SER A 713 5.28 -2.01 14.60
N GLU A 714 5.88 -2.32 15.75
CA GLU A 714 6.21 -3.70 16.18
C GLU A 714 4.95 -4.52 16.49
N ILE A 715 3.93 -3.90 17.09
CA ILE A 715 2.64 -4.55 17.34
C ILE A 715 1.97 -4.91 16.02
N HIS A 716 1.90 -3.98 15.07
CA HIS A 716 1.34 -4.24 13.75
C HIS A 716 2.12 -5.31 12.99
N ARG A 717 3.47 -5.28 13.02
CA ARG A 717 4.29 -6.35 12.44
C ARG A 717 3.96 -7.71 13.04
N SER A 718 3.82 -7.79 14.36
CA SER A 718 3.44 -9.05 15.04
C SER A 718 2.07 -9.55 14.59
N ILE A 719 1.06 -8.67 14.50
CA ILE A 719 -0.29 -9.02 14.03
C ILE A 719 -0.26 -9.53 12.58
N ILE A 720 0.45 -8.83 11.69
CA ILE A 720 0.58 -9.21 10.28
C ILE A 720 1.31 -10.55 10.14
N GLY A 721 2.41 -10.73 10.87
CA GLY A 721 3.17 -11.98 10.87
C GLY A 721 2.33 -13.18 11.29
N GLU A 722 1.55 -13.02 12.37
CA GLU A 722 0.66 -14.07 12.89
C GLU A 722 -0.50 -14.38 11.92
N ARG A 723 -1.14 -13.35 11.36
CA ARG A 723 -2.39 -13.51 10.59
C ARG A 723 -2.18 -13.72 9.09
N ALA A 724 -1.25 -13.00 8.47
CA ALA A 724 -1.01 -13.08 7.04
C ALA A 724 0.06 -14.10 6.64
N LEU A 725 1.12 -14.24 7.45
CA LEU A 725 2.22 -15.16 7.15
C LEU A 725 2.16 -16.48 7.97
N GLY A 726 1.20 -16.62 8.90
CA GLY A 726 1.06 -17.79 9.73
C GLY A 726 2.26 -18.04 10.69
N LEU A 727 3.01 -16.99 11.02
CA LEU A 727 4.17 -17.11 11.89
C LEU A 727 3.73 -17.35 13.34
N PRO A 728 4.51 -18.09 14.13
CA PRO A 728 4.21 -18.34 15.54
C PRO A 728 4.25 -17.04 16.33
N ARG A 729 3.44 -16.97 17.39
CA ARG A 729 3.45 -15.82 18.29
C ARG A 729 4.81 -15.63 18.92
N SER A 730 5.33 -14.42 18.85
CA SER A 730 6.59 -14.03 19.47
C SER A 730 6.47 -13.66 20.95
N ARG A 731 5.22 -13.65 21.48
CA ARG A 731 4.92 -13.29 22.88
C ARG A 731 4.65 -14.57 23.67
N ALA A 732 5.40 -14.74 24.76
CA ALA A 732 5.16 -15.77 25.75
C ALA A 732 3.84 -15.52 26.52
#